data_6f13ec17977ad593770b85d3f46e7606
#
_entry.id   6f13ec17977ad593770b85d3f46e7606
#
_cell.length_a   1.000
_cell.length_b   1.000
_cell.length_c   1.000
_cell.angle_alpha   90.00
_cell.angle_beta   90.00
_cell.angle_gamma   90.00
#
_symmetry.space_group_name_H-M   'P 1'
#
loop_
_entity.id
_entity.type
_entity.pdbx_description
1 polymer ?
#
loop_
_entity_poly.entity_id
_entity_poly.type
_entity_poly.pdbx_seq_one_letter_code
_entity_poly.pdbx_strand_id
1 'polypeptide(L)'
;SGKTLSYLMPTLDAIYRASCGEPVSSTSAYSGAENLNNRANVLYISPAKALSADQLTALTSYNLPGLHAASYDGDTPTGERRWIREHANFILTTPDMLNYSILSNHRQWASFLRGLRYVVLDEAHSYRGVFGAHIANLLRRLRRVCALYRTVPVFYGASATSSNPVESFSKLIGVPQQAVTAITESTSARGETTVALWEPEFMPPKAHDQLAKGARSTQQQAVQSKAEQEAPRRVSPVEQGAQMLTDLVLSRTRSLVFAGSRRSVEILSQKTQRYLDEVEAGLSHRVAAYRAGYTPEERRELERKLRNGELLGLASTSALELGIDISGLDAVLVAGWPGTRASFMQRVGRAGRSGQDALAVLIADDNPLDTYLVHHPEAIFGQEVEATVFDPTNPYVLSPQLCAAAQEAPIRAEELSLFGPHTAALLDRLVQQGYLRRRPDGWYWTHAESAADLVDIRGTGGGPYQLIDAEDGTLVGTMDAAHAMSQGHPGAIYIHQNAQYVVESLSEGERVILLSRVYPDYYTRAVESTEVRILVERARVSYSAPAGAAIPGEPAPGESAPETDAQQLAPLTMHRGQVQVTDQVTGYRRFSVYGGEYLGEEEQPMPPEVLMTEAVWFTFEPSYLFGAGVTEEDGPGTLHAAEHAAIGLLPLIATSDRWDLGGLSTLLHVDTGRPTIFVYDAAPGGAGISERGFNAVAQWLSATLEAIESCGCENGCPSCVHSPKCGNRNEPLSKHGARALLQAMLQSMAEA
;
A
#
# COMPACT_ATOMS: atom_id res chain seq x y z
N SER A 1 -5.14 9.00 23.55
CA SER A 1 -4.08 9.84 23.00
C SER A 1 -4.63 11.24 22.78
N GLY A 2 -4.14 12.31 23.36
CA GLY A 2 -4.66 13.68 23.24
C GLY A 2 -4.59 14.35 21.87
N LYS A 3 -4.27 13.61 20.78
CA LYS A 3 -4.14 14.15 19.41
C LYS A 3 -5.41 14.88 18.94
N THR A 4 -6.58 14.29 19.13
CA THR A 4 -7.85 14.87 18.73
C THR A 4 -8.10 16.21 19.41
N LEU A 5 -7.81 16.33 20.71
CA LEU A 5 -7.97 17.57 21.46
C LEU A 5 -7.00 18.66 20.99
N SER A 6 -5.82 18.31 20.49
CA SER A 6 -4.81 19.30 20.03
C SER A 6 -5.30 20.16 18.87
N TYR A 7 -6.13 19.63 17.98
CA TYR A 7 -6.75 20.42 16.92
C TYR A 7 -8.18 20.85 17.23
N LEU A 8 -8.93 20.09 18.05
CA LEU A 8 -10.29 20.48 18.44
C LEU A 8 -10.31 21.72 19.33
N MET A 9 -9.42 21.82 20.32
CA MET A 9 -9.41 22.96 21.23
C MET A 9 -9.30 24.31 20.50
N PRO A 10 -8.29 24.57 19.63
CA PRO A 10 -8.18 25.83 18.95
C PRO A 10 -9.28 26.07 17.91
N THR A 11 -9.79 25.02 17.27
CA THR A 11 -10.84 25.16 16.25
C THR A 11 -12.20 25.45 16.87
N LEU A 12 -12.55 24.79 17.99
CA LEU A 12 -13.79 25.00 18.72
C LEU A 12 -13.77 26.35 19.47
N ASP A 13 -12.65 26.76 20.06
CA ASP A 13 -12.50 28.10 20.67
C ASP A 13 -12.75 29.18 19.63
N ALA A 14 -12.20 29.05 18.42
CA ALA A 14 -12.42 30.01 17.35
C ALA A 14 -13.91 30.10 16.92
N ILE A 15 -14.59 28.96 16.82
CA ILE A 15 -16.04 28.93 16.52
C ILE A 15 -16.84 29.59 17.64
N TYR A 16 -16.53 29.29 18.90
CA TYR A 16 -17.20 29.86 20.05
C TYR A 16 -17.04 31.38 20.11
N ARG A 17 -15.79 31.89 19.99
CA ARG A 17 -15.52 33.35 19.95
C ARG A 17 -16.24 34.03 18.80
N ALA A 18 -16.22 33.45 17.60
CA ALA A 18 -16.97 33.98 16.47
C ALA A 18 -18.46 34.08 16.76
N SER A 19 -19.03 33.10 17.46
CA SER A 19 -20.48 33.10 17.85
C SER A 19 -20.82 34.16 18.90
N CYS A 20 -19.83 34.52 19.74
CA CYS A 20 -19.97 35.61 20.75
C CYS A 20 -19.67 36.98 20.13
N GLY A 21 -19.36 37.11 18.86
CA GLY A 21 -18.99 38.37 18.20
C GLY A 21 -17.60 38.87 18.54
N GLU A 22 -16.76 38.04 19.18
CA GLU A 22 -15.37 38.38 19.51
C GLU A 22 -14.45 38.24 18.26
N PRO A 23 -13.44 39.10 18.14
CA PRO A 23 -12.50 38.98 17.05
C PRO A 23 -11.69 37.68 17.19
N VAL A 24 -11.74 36.83 16.17
CA VAL A 24 -10.90 35.64 16.08
C VAL A 24 -9.54 36.06 15.55
N SER A 25 -8.50 36.01 16.38
CA SER A 25 -7.15 36.39 15.99
C SER A 25 -6.65 35.53 14.82
N SER A 26 -6.11 36.16 13.78
CA SER A 26 -5.39 35.45 12.72
C SER A 26 -4.02 35.03 13.27
N THR A 27 -3.84 33.76 13.58
CA THR A 27 -2.57 33.22 14.09
C THR A 27 -1.52 32.98 13.00
N SER A 28 -1.78 33.36 11.74
CA SER A 28 -0.86 33.17 10.64
C SER A 28 0.05 34.38 10.49
N ALA A 29 1.32 34.25 10.91
CA ALA A 29 2.38 35.22 10.65
C ALA A 29 2.69 35.44 9.14
N TYR A 30 2.12 34.60 8.27
CA TYR A 30 2.29 34.64 6.81
C TYR A 30 1.13 35.33 6.06
N SER A 31 0.05 35.65 6.70
CA SER A 31 -1.10 36.28 6.03
C SER A 31 -1.17 37.78 6.37
N GLY A 32 -0.67 38.61 5.49
CA GLY A 32 -0.99 40.07 5.46
C GLY A 32 -2.44 40.35 5.04
N ALA A 33 -3.33 39.35 5.01
CA ALA A 33 -4.73 39.49 4.71
C ALA A 33 -5.51 39.54 6.02
N GLU A 34 -5.99 40.73 6.41
CA GLU A 34 -7.03 40.87 7.42
C GLU A 34 -8.27 40.09 6.97
N ASN A 35 -8.58 38.99 7.66
CA ASN A 35 -9.82 38.28 7.47
C ASN A 35 -10.98 39.16 7.99
N LEU A 36 -11.61 39.86 7.06
CA LEU A 36 -12.68 40.84 7.34
C LEU A 36 -14.01 40.18 7.83
N ASN A 37 -14.09 38.86 7.83
CA ASN A 37 -15.29 38.14 8.28
C ASN A 37 -15.05 37.49 9.65
N ASN A 38 -15.91 37.82 10.61
CA ASN A 38 -15.91 37.24 11.96
C ASN A 38 -16.48 35.79 12.00
N ARG A 39 -16.26 34.99 10.93
CA ARG A 39 -16.65 33.60 10.84
C ARG A 39 -15.42 32.70 11.00
N ALA A 40 -15.58 31.62 11.74
CA ALA A 40 -14.57 30.59 11.89
C ALA A 40 -15.15 29.25 11.39
N ASN A 41 -14.82 28.87 10.16
CA ASN A 41 -15.20 27.59 9.59
C ASN A 41 -14.02 26.62 9.61
N VAL A 42 -14.32 25.35 9.81
CA VAL A 42 -13.38 24.24 9.90
C VAL A 42 -13.74 23.19 8.86
N LEU A 43 -12.75 22.76 8.09
CA LEU A 43 -12.85 21.62 7.18
C LEU A 43 -12.01 20.48 7.73
N TYR A 44 -12.63 19.41 8.15
CA TYR A 44 -11.97 18.18 8.60
C TYR A 44 -12.00 17.15 7.49
N ILE A 45 -10.84 16.63 7.14
CA ILE A 45 -10.63 15.66 6.05
C ILE A 45 -10.06 14.39 6.65
N SER A 46 -10.76 13.28 6.46
CA SER A 46 -10.31 11.96 6.88
C SER A 46 -10.24 10.98 5.71
N PRO A 47 -9.35 9.97 5.75
CA PRO A 47 -9.24 8.98 4.70
C PRO A 47 -10.45 8.04 4.61
N ALA A 48 -11.26 7.93 5.67
CA ALA A 48 -12.38 7.02 5.76
C ALA A 48 -13.63 7.67 6.38
N LYS A 49 -14.83 7.33 5.85
CA LYS A 49 -16.13 7.81 6.33
C LYS A 49 -16.38 7.46 7.79
N ALA A 50 -15.98 6.26 8.24
CA ALA A 50 -16.19 5.79 9.61
C ALA A 50 -15.54 6.74 10.63
N LEU A 51 -14.33 7.20 10.35
CA LEU A 51 -13.60 8.14 11.21
C LEU A 51 -14.33 9.49 11.31
N SER A 52 -14.87 9.98 10.19
CA SER A 52 -15.70 11.21 10.19
C SER A 52 -16.96 11.05 11.04
N ALA A 53 -17.63 9.89 10.98
CA ALA A 53 -18.85 9.63 11.76
C ALA A 53 -18.57 9.61 13.27
N ASP A 54 -17.46 8.98 13.71
CA ASP A 54 -17.07 8.97 15.11
C ASP A 54 -16.71 10.35 15.64
N GLN A 55 -15.96 11.13 14.84
CA GLN A 55 -15.62 12.50 15.19
C GLN A 55 -16.87 13.41 15.26
N LEU A 56 -17.84 13.22 14.36
CA LEU A 56 -19.11 13.94 14.42
C LEU A 56 -19.89 13.64 15.70
N THR A 57 -19.92 12.37 16.12
CA THR A 57 -20.56 11.95 17.37
C THR A 57 -19.89 12.61 18.58
N ALA A 58 -18.56 12.64 18.61
CA ALA A 58 -17.78 13.29 19.66
C ALA A 58 -18.04 14.81 19.69
N LEU A 59 -18.02 15.48 18.53
CA LEU A 59 -18.28 16.92 18.41
C LEU A 59 -19.69 17.29 18.90
N THR A 60 -20.70 16.49 18.54
CA THR A 60 -22.08 16.70 18.93
C THR A 60 -22.26 16.59 20.46
N SER A 61 -21.50 15.70 21.11
CA SER A 61 -21.55 15.49 22.56
C SER A 61 -21.10 16.69 23.39
N TYR A 62 -20.26 17.58 22.82
CA TYR A 62 -19.79 18.79 23.52
C TYR A 62 -20.87 19.84 23.72
N ASN A 63 -21.99 19.81 22.97
CA ASN A 63 -23.09 20.77 23.06
C ASN A 63 -22.62 22.24 23.04
N LEU A 64 -21.59 22.56 22.25
CA LEU A 64 -20.98 23.88 22.22
C LEU A 64 -21.89 24.90 21.51
N PRO A 65 -22.26 26.05 22.14
CA PRO A 65 -23.02 27.10 21.48
C PRO A 65 -22.30 27.60 20.20
N GLY A 66 -23.08 27.75 19.12
CA GLY A 66 -22.59 28.24 17.84
C GLY A 66 -21.89 27.16 16.98
N LEU A 67 -21.71 25.94 17.47
CA LEU A 67 -21.19 24.83 16.68
C LEU A 67 -22.28 24.17 15.84
N HIS A 68 -22.09 24.15 14.53
CA HIS A 68 -22.93 23.44 13.56
C HIS A 68 -22.06 22.45 12.79
N ALA A 69 -21.82 21.30 13.41
CA ALA A 69 -21.04 20.23 12.81
C ALA A 69 -21.88 19.33 11.92
N ALA A 70 -21.38 18.96 10.76
CA ALA A 70 -22.05 18.03 9.84
C ALA A 70 -21.07 17.20 9.04
N SER A 71 -21.42 15.94 8.76
CA SER A 71 -20.72 15.11 7.78
C SER A 71 -21.21 15.43 6.37
N TYR A 72 -20.27 15.56 5.44
CA TYR A 72 -20.55 15.77 4.04
C TYR A 72 -19.78 14.77 3.20
N ASP A 73 -20.41 13.65 2.89
CA ASP A 73 -19.85 12.53 2.17
C ASP A 73 -20.85 11.93 1.15
N GLY A 74 -20.51 10.79 0.54
CA GLY A 74 -21.35 10.14 -0.45
C GLY A 74 -22.71 9.66 0.09
N ASP A 75 -22.79 9.40 1.41
CA ASP A 75 -23.99 8.89 2.06
C ASP A 75 -24.90 10.03 2.58
N THR A 76 -24.44 11.28 2.52
CA THR A 76 -25.22 12.46 2.95
C THR A 76 -26.46 12.64 2.06
N PRO A 77 -27.68 12.62 2.66
CA PRO A 77 -28.93 12.78 1.92
C PRO A 77 -28.96 14.07 1.11
N THR A 78 -29.51 14.01 -0.10
CA THR A 78 -29.57 15.16 -1.02
C THR A 78 -30.29 16.36 -0.40
N GLY A 79 -31.33 16.13 0.39
CA GLY A 79 -32.09 17.18 1.10
C GLY A 79 -31.28 17.94 2.15
N GLU A 80 -30.32 17.29 2.79
CA GLU A 80 -29.47 17.90 3.83
C GLU A 80 -28.29 18.68 3.24
N ARG A 81 -27.83 18.33 2.03
CA ARG A 81 -26.65 18.93 1.39
C ARG A 81 -26.74 20.45 1.26
N ARG A 82 -27.95 20.98 1.00
CA ARG A 82 -28.18 22.43 0.91
C ARG A 82 -28.02 23.09 2.29
N TRP A 83 -28.67 22.53 3.32
CA TRP A 83 -28.60 23.06 4.68
C TRP A 83 -27.13 23.08 5.18
N ILE A 84 -26.40 22.01 4.95
CA ILE A 84 -24.98 21.90 5.34
C ILE A 84 -24.15 23.04 4.72
N ARG A 85 -24.30 23.30 3.42
CA ARG A 85 -23.57 24.39 2.74
C ARG A 85 -23.90 25.77 3.27
N GLU A 86 -25.13 25.98 3.70
CA GLU A 86 -25.60 27.28 4.15
C GLU A 86 -25.32 27.55 5.63
N HIS A 87 -25.32 26.52 6.49
CA HIS A 87 -25.33 26.67 7.93
C HIS A 87 -24.15 26.00 8.68
N ALA A 88 -23.60 24.91 8.17
CA ALA A 88 -22.52 24.23 8.88
C ALA A 88 -21.23 25.06 8.90
N ASN A 89 -20.58 25.08 10.06
CA ASN A 89 -19.29 25.75 10.28
C ASN A 89 -18.18 24.76 10.64
N PHE A 90 -18.50 23.50 10.91
CA PHE A 90 -17.54 22.40 11.05
C PHE A 90 -17.98 21.25 10.13
N ILE A 91 -17.28 21.09 9.01
CA ILE A 91 -17.61 20.09 8.00
C ILE A 91 -16.60 18.97 8.02
N LEU A 92 -17.10 17.73 8.20
CA LEU A 92 -16.31 16.52 8.12
C LEU A 92 -16.54 15.88 6.74
N THR A 93 -15.45 15.59 6.02
CA THR A 93 -15.53 15.11 4.64
C THR A 93 -14.40 14.14 4.30
N THR A 94 -14.47 13.54 3.12
CA THR A 94 -13.42 12.70 2.55
C THR A 94 -12.74 13.42 1.38
N PRO A 95 -11.50 13.01 0.99
CA PRO A 95 -10.84 13.56 -0.19
C PRO A 95 -11.67 13.47 -1.47
N ASP A 96 -12.41 12.36 -1.64
CA ASP A 96 -13.28 12.15 -2.80
C ASP A 96 -14.33 13.24 -2.89
N MET A 97 -15.01 13.54 -1.79
CA MET A 97 -16.05 14.59 -1.75
C MET A 97 -15.46 15.99 -1.88
N LEU A 98 -14.26 16.21 -1.36
CA LEU A 98 -13.53 17.45 -1.59
C LEU A 98 -13.29 17.68 -3.09
N ASN A 99 -12.86 16.65 -3.84
CA ASN A 99 -12.65 16.69 -5.27
C ASN A 99 -13.95 16.89 -6.05
N TYR A 100 -14.89 15.95 -5.90
CA TYR A 100 -16.09 15.87 -6.77
C TYR A 100 -17.16 16.90 -6.45
N SER A 101 -17.25 17.35 -5.20
CA SER A 101 -18.37 18.18 -4.78
C SER A 101 -17.96 19.57 -4.29
N ILE A 102 -16.95 19.69 -3.44
CA ILE A 102 -16.61 20.98 -2.83
C ILE A 102 -15.81 21.84 -3.80
N LEU A 103 -14.69 21.35 -4.32
CA LEU A 103 -13.82 22.15 -5.21
C LEU A 103 -14.46 22.35 -6.58
N SER A 104 -15.00 21.31 -7.19
CA SER A 104 -15.68 21.39 -8.49
C SER A 104 -16.87 22.35 -8.52
N ASN A 105 -17.51 22.53 -7.36
CA ASN A 105 -18.65 23.43 -7.18
C ASN A 105 -18.37 24.55 -6.17
N HIS A 106 -17.12 24.99 -6.05
CA HIS A 106 -16.67 25.93 -5.01
C HIS A 106 -17.50 27.22 -4.93
N ARG A 107 -18.16 27.63 -6.02
CA ARG A 107 -19.05 28.80 -6.03
C ARG A 107 -20.27 28.61 -5.11
N GLN A 108 -20.80 27.39 -5.03
CA GLN A 108 -21.88 27.05 -4.09
C GLN A 108 -21.40 27.02 -2.64
N TRP A 109 -20.10 26.84 -2.43
CA TRP A 109 -19.41 26.80 -1.15
C TRP A 109 -18.78 28.14 -0.75
N ALA A 110 -19.02 29.20 -1.53
CA ALA A 110 -18.38 30.50 -1.35
C ALA A 110 -18.54 31.09 0.06
N SER A 111 -19.72 30.90 0.69
CA SER A 111 -19.98 31.36 2.06
C SER A 111 -19.11 30.64 3.07
N PHE A 112 -19.00 29.32 2.96
CA PHE A 112 -18.17 28.49 3.82
C PHE A 112 -16.67 28.80 3.62
N LEU A 113 -16.22 28.86 2.36
CA LEU A 113 -14.82 29.10 2.01
C LEU A 113 -14.31 30.48 2.43
N ARG A 114 -15.16 31.53 2.40
CA ARG A 114 -14.81 32.86 2.91
C ARG A 114 -14.56 32.89 4.42
N GLY A 115 -15.16 31.95 5.15
CA GLY A 115 -14.96 31.80 6.60
C GLY A 115 -13.96 30.70 6.97
N LEU A 116 -13.41 29.98 6.01
CA LEU A 116 -12.53 28.83 6.27
C LEU A 116 -11.22 29.27 6.89
N ARG A 117 -11.01 28.93 8.17
CA ARG A 117 -9.81 29.28 8.95
C ARG A 117 -8.93 28.08 9.20
N TYR A 118 -9.51 26.91 9.31
CA TYR A 118 -8.78 25.70 9.69
C TYR A 118 -9.11 24.55 8.76
N VAL A 119 -8.07 23.82 8.36
CA VAL A 119 -8.17 22.55 7.65
C VAL A 119 -7.47 21.50 8.49
N VAL A 120 -8.20 20.50 8.92
CA VAL A 120 -7.67 19.38 9.71
C VAL A 120 -7.52 18.17 8.80
N LEU A 121 -6.29 17.64 8.72
CA LEU A 121 -5.96 16.40 8.02
C LEU A 121 -5.74 15.33 9.07
N ASP A 122 -6.72 14.45 9.25
CA ASP A 122 -6.59 13.37 10.20
C ASP A 122 -5.96 12.13 9.55
N GLU A 123 -5.27 11.34 10.36
CA GLU A 123 -4.50 10.17 9.93
C GLU A 123 -3.58 10.47 8.73
N ALA A 124 -2.83 11.58 8.82
CA ALA A 124 -2.01 12.11 7.71
C ALA A 124 -0.98 11.11 7.17
N HIS A 125 -0.53 10.14 7.97
CA HIS A 125 0.36 9.04 7.55
C HIS A 125 -0.28 8.08 6.52
N SER A 126 -1.62 8.09 6.38
CA SER A 126 -2.31 7.29 5.37
C SER A 126 -2.18 7.86 3.95
N TYR A 127 -1.79 9.14 3.82
CA TYR A 127 -1.62 9.81 2.53
C TYR A 127 -0.23 9.53 1.95
N ARG A 128 -0.04 8.35 1.36
CA ARG A 128 1.22 7.82 0.82
C ARG A 128 1.05 7.30 -0.61
N GLY A 129 2.15 7.09 -1.33
CA GLY A 129 2.16 6.58 -2.70
C GLY A 129 1.34 7.45 -3.66
N VAL A 130 0.67 6.84 -4.60
CA VAL A 130 -0.20 7.52 -5.59
C VAL A 130 -1.35 8.25 -4.90
N PHE A 131 -1.98 7.63 -3.89
CA PHE A 131 -3.03 8.27 -3.08
C PHE A 131 -2.53 9.56 -2.41
N GLY A 132 -1.37 9.51 -1.77
CA GLY A 132 -0.73 10.70 -1.17
C GLY A 132 -0.41 11.80 -2.18
N ALA A 133 0.04 11.43 -3.37
CA ALA A 133 0.30 12.37 -4.47
C ALA A 133 -0.98 13.08 -4.94
N HIS A 134 -2.10 12.36 -5.05
CA HIS A 134 -3.41 12.95 -5.35
C HIS A 134 -3.87 13.91 -4.26
N ILE A 135 -3.75 13.51 -2.98
CA ILE A 135 -4.13 14.37 -1.85
C ILE A 135 -3.28 15.64 -1.80
N ALA A 136 -1.98 15.53 -2.04
CA ALA A 136 -1.09 16.68 -2.09
C ALA A 136 -1.52 17.70 -3.16
N ASN A 137 -1.91 17.24 -4.35
CA ASN A 137 -2.42 18.12 -5.41
C ASN A 137 -3.83 18.66 -5.09
N LEU A 138 -4.69 17.85 -4.49
CA LEU A 138 -6.01 18.28 -4.04
C LEU A 138 -5.93 19.41 -3.01
N LEU A 139 -4.97 19.34 -2.07
CA LEU A 139 -4.73 20.39 -1.08
C LEU A 139 -4.15 21.66 -1.72
N ARG A 140 -3.31 21.54 -2.75
CA ARG A 140 -2.85 22.69 -3.56
C ARG A 140 -4.01 23.38 -4.25
N ARG A 141 -4.95 22.62 -4.84
CA ARG A 141 -6.20 23.13 -5.42
C ARG A 141 -7.06 23.82 -4.36
N LEU A 142 -7.24 23.22 -3.18
CA LEU A 142 -7.97 23.84 -2.07
C LEU A 142 -7.35 25.18 -1.66
N ARG A 143 -6.03 25.24 -1.46
CA ARG A 143 -5.32 26.50 -1.15
C ARG A 143 -5.54 27.57 -2.23
N ARG A 144 -5.49 27.18 -3.48
CA ARG A 144 -5.73 28.05 -4.64
C ARG A 144 -7.17 28.58 -4.64
N VAL A 145 -8.15 27.71 -4.41
CA VAL A 145 -9.57 28.13 -4.30
C VAL A 145 -9.77 29.04 -3.09
N CYS A 146 -9.17 28.75 -1.93
CA CYS A 146 -9.20 29.63 -0.76
C CYS A 146 -8.65 31.01 -1.07
N ALA A 147 -7.54 31.11 -1.83
CA ALA A 147 -6.97 32.40 -2.24
C ALA A 147 -7.96 33.24 -3.09
N LEU A 148 -8.78 32.61 -3.94
CA LEU A 148 -9.85 33.32 -4.68
C LEU A 148 -10.88 33.95 -3.75
N TYR A 149 -11.12 33.34 -2.59
CA TYR A 149 -12.02 33.86 -1.55
C TYR A 149 -11.32 34.70 -0.49
N ARG A 150 -10.02 35.03 -0.70
CA ARG A 150 -9.16 35.83 0.19
C ARG A 150 -9.01 35.21 1.57
N THR A 151 -8.92 33.88 1.65
CA THR A 151 -8.66 33.13 2.88
C THR A 151 -7.38 32.33 2.77
N VAL A 152 -6.64 32.25 3.89
CA VAL A 152 -5.45 31.44 4.04
C VAL A 152 -5.64 30.59 5.30
N PRO A 153 -6.15 29.35 5.15
CA PRO A 153 -6.40 28.51 6.31
C PRO A 153 -5.13 27.99 6.94
N VAL A 154 -5.15 27.78 8.25
CA VAL A 154 -4.14 27.04 9.00
C VAL A 154 -4.42 25.55 8.85
N PHE A 155 -3.37 24.78 8.53
CA PHE A 155 -3.47 23.33 8.38
C PHE A 155 -2.99 22.63 9.66
N TYR A 156 -3.81 21.73 10.19
CA TYR A 156 -3.44 20.80 11.24
C TYR A 156 -3.29 19.40 10.65
N GLY A 157 -2.19 18.73 10.92
CA GLY A 157 -1.99 17.33 10.60
C GLY A 157 -1.98 16.50 11.87
N ALA A 158 -2.94 15.59 12.03
CA ALA A 158 -2.88 14.56 13.04
C ALA A 158 -2.38 13.26 12.39
N SER A 159 -1.37 12.65 12.97
CA SER A 159 -0.74 11.46 12.40
C SER A 159 -0.35 10.47 13.49
N ALA A 160 -0.22 9.20 13.14
CA ALA A 160 0.62 8.29 13.88
C ALA A 160 2.08 8.78 13.83
N THR A 161 2.98 8.08 14.49
CA THR A 161 4.42 8.37 14.44
C THR A 161 4.92 8.38 12.98
N SER A 162 5.77 9.33 12.64
CA SER A 162 6.40 9.48 11.32
C SER A 162 7.85 9.89 11.52
N SER A 163 8.77 9.37 10.72
CA SER A 163 10.20 9.71 10.79
C SER A 163 10.49 11.12 10.25
N ASN A 164 9.71 11.59 9.28
CA ASN A 164 9.92 12.88 8.62
C ASN A 164 8.66 13.77 8.64
N PRO A 165 8.08 14.09 9.81
CA PRO A 165 6.77 14.74 9.89
C PRO A 165 6.77 16.16 9.29
N VAL A 166 7.85 16.93 9.43
CA VAL A 166 7.95 18.28 8.85
C VAL A 166 8.03 18.21 7.34
N GLU A 167 8.92 17.37 6.80
CA GLU A 167 9.13 17.21 5.36
C GLU A 167 7.86 16.69 4.67
N SER A 168 7.33 15.56 5.17
CA SER A 168 6.15 14.92 4.56
C SER A 168 4.93 15.83 4.60
N PHE A 169 4.67 16.50 5.73
CA PHE A 169 3.54 17.41 5.85
C PHE A 169 3.71 18.69 5.01
N SER A 170 4.92 19.27 4.96
CA SER A 170 5.23 20.41 4.09
C SER A 170 5.00 20.07 2.61
N LYS A 171 5.47 18.90 2.19
CA LYS A 171 5.27 18.37 0.84
C LYS A 171 3.79 18.09 0.55
N LEU A 172 3.05 17.57 1.52
CA LEU A 172 1.62 17.27 1.41
C LEU A 172 0.80 18.55 1.16
N ILE A 173 0.98 19.58 1.98
CA ILE A 173 0.21 20.82 1.86
C ILE A 173 0.83 21.85 0.91
N GLY A 174 2.03 21.60 0.40
CA GLY A 174 2.74 22.45 -0.58
C GLY A 174 3.22 23.77 0.01
N VAL A 175 3.86 23.75 1.20
CA VAL A 175 4.47 24.91 1.86
C VAL A 175 5.94 24.64 2.14
N PRO A 176 6.78 25.67 2.37
CA PRO A 176 8.15 25.48 2.85
C PRO A 176 8.19 24.78 4.21
N GLN A 177 9.22 23.98 4.47
CA GLN A 177 9.38 23.24 5.74
C GLN A 177 9.38 24.16 6.97
N GLN A 178 9.94 25.38 6.84
CA GLN A 178 9.97 26.38 7.90
C GLN A 178 8.58 26.88 8.34
N ALA A 179 7.55 26.65 7.52
CA ALA A 179 6.16 26.98 7.84
C ALA A 179 5.44 25.88 8.61
N VAL A 180 6.12 24.75 8.88
CA VAL A 180 5.56 23.60 9.59
C VAL A 180 6.20 23.47 10.97
N THR A 181 5.38 23.37 12.01
CA THR A 181 5.82 23.04 13.36
C THR A 181 5.34 21.65 13.71
N ALA A 182 6.25 20.72 13.99
CA ALA A 182 5.93 19.38 14.43
C ALA A 182 5.95 19.26 15.96
N ILE A 183 4.96 18.58 16.52
CA ILE A 183 4.89 18.18 17.93
C ILE A 183 4.97 16.65 17.95
N THR A 184 6.13 16.11 18.30
CA THR A 184 6.45 14.69 18.19
C THR A 184 6.48 13.97 19.55
N GLU A 185 6.61 14.71 20.66
CA GLU A 185 6.65 14.14 21.99
C GLU A 185 5.25 13.74 22.48
N SER A 186 5.12 12.50 22.93
CA SER A 186 3.87 12.02 23.53
C SER A 186 3.94 12.14 25.06
N THR A 187 2.99 12.89 25.63
CA THR A 187 2.85 13.06 27.09
C THR A 187 1.73 12.18 27.68
N SER A 188 1.08 11.32 26.89
CA SER A 188 0.00 10.46 27.40
C SER A 188 0.55 9.31 28.25
N ALA A 189 -0.07 9.09 29.41
CA ALA A 189 0.21 7.92 30.24
C ALA A 189 -0.14 6.63 29.48
N ARG A 190 0.75 5.65 29.50
CA ARG A 190 0.55 4.31 28.92
C ARG A 190 0.81 3.28 30.01
N GLY A 191 0.01 2.19 30.00
CA GLY A 191 0.34 0.96 30.71
C GLY A 191 1.51 0.23 30.01
N GLU A 192 2.08 -0.75 30.66
CA GLU A 192 3.08 -1.61 30.09
C GLU A 192 2.42 -2.55 29.06
N THR A 193 3.02 -2.66 27.88
CA THR A 193 2.54 -3.58 26.83
C THR A 193 3.65 -4.56 26.51
N THR A 194 3.39 -5.84 26.82
CA THR A 194 4.27 -6.92 26.42
C THR A 194 3.99 -7.28 24.97
N VAL A 195 5.01 -7.21 24.11
CA VAL A 195 4.88 -7.61 22.71
C VAL A 195 5.64 -8.92 22.49
N ALA A 196 4.93 -9.97 22.09
CA ALA A 196 5.50 -11.23 21.67
C ALA A 196 5.63 -11.27 20.15
N LEU A 197 6.79 -11.64 19.65
CA LEU A 197 7.05 -11.90 18.24
C LEU A 197 7.04 -13.41 18.04
N TRP A 198 6.05 -13.90 17.31
CA TRP A 198 5.77 -15.34 17.20
C TRP A 198 6.00 -15.82 15.78
N GLU A 199 6.93 -16.74 15.62
CA GLU A 199 7.17 -17.46 14.38
C GLU A 199 6.47 -18.82 14.44
N PRO A 200 5.46 -19.10 13.58
CA PRO A 200 4.77 -20.40 13.59
C PRO A 200 5.71 -21.55 13.19
N GLU A 201 5.43 -22.72 13.71
CA GLU A 201 6.19 -23.94 13.40
C GLU A 201 5.98 -24.40 11.94
N PHE A 202 6.93 -25.16 11.42
CA PHE A 202 6.76 -25.82 10.13
C PHE A 202 5.69 -26.90 10.22
N MET A 203 4.85 -26.97 9.20
CA MET A 203 3.87 -28.06 9.11
C MET A 203 4.60 -29.40 8.92
N PRO A 204 4.18 -30.45 9.65
CA PRO A 204 4.73 -31.77 9.43
C PRO A 204 4.46 -32.24 7.97
N PRO A 205 5.40 -32.94 7.31
CA PRO A 205 5.19 -33.49 5.98
C PRO A 205 3.87 -34.30 5.95
N LYS A 206 3.01 -34.01 4.97
CA LYS A 206 1.72 -34.71 4.87
C LYS A 206 1.96 -36.21 4.76
N ALA A 207 1.40 -37.01 5.69
CA ALA A 207 1.49 -38.46 5.72
C ALA A 207 0.85 -39.18 4.51
N HIS A 208 0.23 -38.43 3.60
CA HIS A 208 -0.44 -38.97 2.39
C HIS A 208 0.50 -39.57 1.35
N ASP A 209 1.79 -39.22 1.38
CA ASP A 209 2.76 -39.65 0.37
C ASP A 209 3.29 -41.09 0.59
N GLN A 210 3.12 -41.65 1.78
CA GLN A 210 3.61 -43.03 2.04
C GLN A 210 2.71 -44.11 1.47
N LEU A 211 1.39 -43.85 1.28
CA LEU A 211 0.46 -44.83 0.71
C LEU A 211 0.41 -44.83 -0.82
N ALA A 212 0.79 -43.71 -1.46
CA ALA A 212 0.81 -43.62 -2.93
C ALA A 212 2.09 -44.22 -3.55
N LYS A 213 3.18 -44.38 -2.80
CA LYS A 213 4.46 -44.94 -3.29
C LYS A 213 4.44 -46.44 -3.59
N GLY A 214 3.41 -47.15 -3.19
CA GLY A 214 3.28 -48.60 -3.45
C GLY A 214 2.70 -49.01 -4.80
N ALA A 215 2.21 -48.11 -5.65
CA ALA A 215 1.42 -48.42 -6.82
C ALA A 215 1.86 -47.88 -8.18
N ARG A 216 3.06 -47.21 -8.28
CA ARG A 216 3.51 -46.61 -9.55
C ARG A 216 4.83 -47.19 -10.07
N SER A 217 4.99 -47.25 -11.40
CA SER A 217 6.11 -47.85 -12.09
C SER A 217 7.41 -47.01 -11.98
N THR A 218 8.52 -47.67 -11.97
CA THR A 218 9.91 -47.14 -11.68
C THR A 218 10.38 -46.00 -12.60
N GLN A 219 9.80 -45.82 -13.80
CA GLN A 219 10.20 -44.75 -14.73
C GLN A 219 9.48 -43.42 -14.50
N GLN A 220 8.27 -43.43 -13.96
CA GLN A 220 7.56 -42.19 -13.56
C GLN A 220 8.10 -41.61 -12.24
N GLN A 221 8.71 -42.44 -11.39
CA GLN A 221 9.30 -42.02 -10.11
C GLN A 221 10.55 -41.16 -10.28
N ALA A 222 11.36 -41.33 -11.34
CA ALA A 222 12.62 -40.60 -11.54
C ALA A 222 12.41 -39.16 -12.03
N VAL A 223 11.31 -38.86 -12.71
CA VAL A 223 10.98 -37.51 -13.20
C VAL A 223 10.20 -36.71 -12.16
N GLN A 224 9.40 -37.39 -11.33
CA GLN A 224 8.64 -36.75 -10.24
C GLN A 224 9.47 -36.49 -8.98
N SER A 225 10.54 -37.20 -8.73
CA SER A 225 11.35 -37.09 -7.51
C SER A 225 12.15 -35.78 -7.37
N LYS A 226 12.32 -34.99 -8.45
CA LYS A 226 12.93 -33.65 -8.39
C LYS A 226 11.89 -32.51 -8.25
N ALA A 227 10.63 -32.74 -8.61
CA ALA A 227 9.56 -31.71 -8.62
C ALA A 227 8.68 -31.68 -7.35
N GLU A 228 8.79 -32.67 -6.46
CA GLU A 228 7.86 -32.87 -5.34
C GLU A 228 8.46 -32.74 -3.92
N GLN A 229 9.65 -32.17 -3.77
CA GLN A 229 10.03 -31.60 -2.47
C GLN A 229 9.33 -30.24 -2.36
N GLU A 230 8.04 -30.21 -2.02
CA GLU A 230 7.39 -28.96 -1.63
C GLU A 230 8.26 -28.28 -0.57
N ALA A 231 8.64 -27.02 -0.85
CA ALA A 231 9.37 -26.22 0.12
C ALA A 231 8.65 -26.26 1.48
N PRO A 232 9.37 -26.39 2.59
CA PRO A 232 8.74 -26.45 3.89
C PRO A 232 7.89 -25.21 4.13
N ARG A 233 6.64 -25.40 4.55
CA ARG A 233 5.69 -24.32 4.82
C ARG A 233 5.38 -24.27 6.30
N ARG A 234 5.24 -23.06 6.83
CA ARG A 234 4.82 -22.83 8.20
C ARG A 234 3.30 -22.93 8.36
N VAL A 235 2.86 -23.16 9.60
CA VAL A 235 1.44 -23.01 9.96
C VAL A 235 1.01 -21.57 9.65
N SER A 236 -0.13 -21.42 8.96
CA SER A 236 -0.56 -20.08 8.56
C SER A 236 -0.89 -19.19 9.78
N PRO A 237 -0.66 -17.86 9.71
CA PRO A 237 -0.98 -16.95 10.82
C PRO A 237 -2.48 -16.93 11.14
N VAL A 238 -3.35 -17.29 10.20
CA VAL A 238 -4.80 -17.43 10.42
C VAL A 238 -5.10 -18.64 11.30
N GLU A 239 -4.44 -19.77 11.06
CA GLU A 239 -4.58 -20.98 11.86
C GLU A 239 -4.04 -20.78 13.29
N GLN A 240 -2.80 -20.26 13.37
CA GLN A 240 -2.15 -19.98 14.64
C GLN A 240 -2.93 -18.95 15.46
N GLY A 241 -3.43 -17.91 14.80
CA GLY A 241 -4.27 -16.88 15.42
C GLY A 241 -5.60 -17.43 15.93
N ALA A 242 -6.21 -18.40 15.22
CA ALA A 242 -7.44 -19.05 15.68
C ALA A 242 -7.20 -19.89 16.95
N GLN A 243 -6.08 -20.63 17.01
CA GLN A 243 -5.68 -21.40 18.20
C GLN A 243 -5.42 -20.48 19.39
N MET A 244 -4.61 -19.45 19.23
CA MET A 244 -4.30 -18.49 20.30
C MET A 244 -5.55 -17.74 20.78
N LEU A 245 -6.45 -17.34 19.86
CA LEU A 245 -7.70 -16.70 20.24
C LEU A 245 -8.60 -17.65 21.04
N THR A 246 -8.60 -18.94 20.71
CA THR A 246 -9.31 -19.97 21.47
C THR A 246 -8.82 -20.02 22.92
N ASP A 247 -7.50 -20.09 23.13
CA ASP A 247 -6.88 -20.13 24.47
C ASP A 247 -7.18 -18.86 25.27
N LEU A 248 -7.13 -17.70 24.64
CA LEU A 248 -7.47 -16.43 25.27
C LEU A 248 -8.94 -16.35 25.67
N VAL A 249 -9.86 -16.82 24.83
CA VAL A 249 -11.29 -16.86 25.13
C VAL A 249 -11.60 -17.86 26.26
N LEU A 250 -10.95 -19.03 26.28
CA LEU A 250 -11.04 -19.98 27.40
C LEU A 250 -10.55 -19.38 28.72
N SER A 251 -9.53 -18.53 28.63
CA SER A 251 -9.01 -17.77 29.78
C SER A 251 -9.85 -16.53 30.12
N ARG A 252 -11.01 -16.34 29.47
CA ARG A 252 -11.91 -15.18 29.64
C ARG A 252 -11.26 -13.83 29.35
N THR A 253 -10.24 -13.81 28.51
CA THR A 253 -9.48 -12.63 28.10
C THR A 253 -10.16 -11.95 26.91
N ARG A 254 -10.42 -10.64 26.99
CA ARG A 254 -11.02 -9.90 25.86
C ARG A 254 -9.95 -9.60 24.83
N SER A 255 -10.11 -10.16 23.65
CA SER A 255 -9.07 -10.21 22.65
C SER A 255 -9.56 -9.78 21.27
N LEU A 256 -8.67 -9.13 20.53
CA LEU A 256 -8.89 -8.74 19.14
C LEU A 256 -7.79 -9.38 18.26
N VAL A 257 -8.19 -10.00 17.17
CA VAL A 257 -7.24 -10.52 16.17
C VAL A 257 -7.40 -9.75 14.88
N PHE A 258 -6.31 -9.18 14.39
CA PHE A 258 -6.24 -8.56 13.09
C PHE A 258 -5.75 -9.57 12.04
N ALA A 259 -6.44 -9.65 10.89
CA ALA A 259 -6.01 -10.46 9.76
C ALA A 259 -6.07 -9.66 8.43
N GLY A 260 -5.25 -10.04 7.46
CA GLY A 260 -4.98 -9.26 6.26
C GLY A 260 -6.14 -9.17 5.25
N SER A 261 -7.14 -10.08 5.30
CA SER A 261 -8.23 -10.10 4.33
C SER A 261 -9.59 -10.40 4.98
N ARG A 262 -10.67 -9.98 4.32
CA ARG A 262 -12.05 -10.29 4.75
C ARG A 262 -12.28 -11.80 4.87
N ARG A 263 -11.73 -12.58 3.92
CA ARG A 263 -11.80 -14.05 3.92
C ARG A 263 -11.03 -14.64 5.12
N SER A 264 -9.84 -14.14 5.38
CA SER A 264 -9.04 -14.60 6.53
C SER A 264 -9.73 -14.37 7.86
N VAL A 265 -10.41 -13.22 8.02
CA VAL A 265 -11.20 -12.89 9.23
C VAL A 265 -12.34 -13.88 9.45
N GLU A 266 -13.11 -14.19 8.40
CA GLU A 266 -14.22 -15.17 8.49
C GLU A 266 -13.70 -16.58 8.81
N ILE A 267 -12.63 -17.02 8.14
CA ILE A 267 -12.01 -18.33 8.38
C ILE A 267 -11.49 -18.41 9.82
N LEU A 268 -10.81 -17.38 10.30
CA LEU A 268 -10.27 -17.32 11.67
C LEU A 268 -11.40 -17.41 12.68
N SER A 269 -12.47 -16.64 12.53
CA SER A 269 -13.63 -16.65 13.41
C SER A 269 -14.30 -18.02 13.43
N GLN A 270 -14.57 -18.63 12.26
CA GLN A 270 -15.18 -19.96 12.15
C GLN A 270 -14.31 -21.05 12.78
N LYS A 271 -13.00 -21.04 12.57
CA LYS A 271 -12.08 -22.00 13.19
C LYS A 271 -12.07 -21.88 14.70
N THR A 272 -11.97 -20.65 15.22
CA THR A 272 -12.02 -20.38 16.66
C THR A 272 -13.33 -20.87 17.26
N GLN A 273 -14.47 -20.60 16.63
CA GLN A 273 -15.78 -21.08 17.08
C GLN A 273 -15.83 -22.60 17.15
N ARG A 274 -15.33 -23.29 16.12
CA ARG A 274 -15.24 -24.75 16.09
C ARG A 274 -14.36 -25.30 17.23
N TYR A 275 -13.17 -24.74 17.44
CA TYR A 275 -12.25 -25.16 18.52
C TYR A 275 -12.86 -24.93 19.90
N LEU A 276 -13.59 -23.82 20.09
CA LEU A 276 -14.30 -23.55 21.35
C LEU A 276 -15.42 -24.57 21.61
N ASP A 277 -16.22 -24.92 20.59
CA ASP A 277 -17.30 -25.90 20.75
C ASP A 277 -16.78 -27.32 21.01
N GLU A 278 -15.56 -27.66 20.57
CA GLU A 278 -14.89 -28.93 20.89
C GLU A 278 -14.46 -29.02 22.36
N VAL A 279 -14.20 -27.88 23.01
CA VAL A 279 -13.73 -27.82 24.41
C VAL A 279 -14.86 -27.52 25.40
N GLU A 280 -15.68 -26.51 25.12
CA GLU A 280 -16.79 -26.07 25.98
C GLU A 280 -17.97 -25.63 25.12
N ALA A 281 -19.01 -26.47 25.03
CA ALA A 281 -20.20 -26.19 24.27
C ALA A 281 -20.86 -24.87 24.68
N GLY A 282 -21.13 -24.02 23.68
CA GLY A 282 -21.77 -22.71 23.87
C GLY A 282 -20.83 -21.54 24.08
N LEU A 283 -19.48 -21.73 24.02
CA LEU A 283 -18.53 -20.60 24.00
C LEU A 283 -18.36 -19.99 22.61
N SER A 284 -18.71 -20.69 21.54
CA SER A 284 -18.57 -20.21 20.16
C SER A 284 -19.28 -18.88 19.91
N HIS A 285 -20.41 -18.62 20.57
CA HIS A 285 -21.15 -17.34 20.45
C HIS A 285 -20.43 -16.14 21.10
N ARG A 286 -19.35 -16.38 21.87
CA ARG A 286 -18.50 -15.31 22.45
C ARG A 286 -17.44 -14.80 21.46
N VAL A 287 -17.39 -15.33 20.23
CA VAL A 287 -16.47 -14.92 19.18
C VAL A 287 -17.27 -14.52 17.95
N ALA A 288 -16.85 -13.42 17.30
CA ALA A 288 -17.45 -12.93 16.06
C ALA A 288 -16.38 -12.40 15.08
N ALA A 289 -16.79 -12.30 13.82
CA ALA A 289 -16.04 -11.58 12.79
C ALA A 289 -16.52 -10.13 12.71
N TYR A 290 -15.61 -9.21 12.31
CA TYR A 290 -15.90 -7.80 12.07
C TYR A 290 -15.21 -7.31 10.79
N ARG A 291 -15.96 -6.78 9.84
CA ARG A 291 -15.41 -6.29 8.57
C ARG A 291 -16.22 -5.16 7.96
N ALA A 292 -15.62 -4.41 7.05
CA ALA A 292 -16.23 -3.25 6.40
C ALA A 292 -17.49 -3.55 5.56
N GLY A 293 -17.75 -4.81 5.20
CA GLY A 293 -18.93 -5.21 4.43
C GLY A 293 -20.21 -5.42 5.26
N TYR A 294 -20.14 -5.29 6.59
CA TYR A 294 -21.31 -5.35 7.48
C TYR A 294 -22.05 -4.03 7.49
N THR A 295 -23.36 -4.09 7.76
CA THR A 295 -24.16 -2.87 7.91
C THR A 295 -23.69 -2.02 9.10
N PRO A 296 -23.94 -0.70 9.11
CA PRO A 296 -23.59 0.15 10.24
C PRO A 296 -24.21 -0.32 11.56
N GLU A 297 -25.44 -0.86 11.51
CA GLU A 297 -26.18 -1.39 12.66
C GLU A 297 -25.49 -2.62 13.25
N GLU A 298 -25.14 -3.60 12.39
CA GLU A 298 -24.43 -4.80 12.79
C GLU A 298 -23.07 -4.48 13.43
N ARG A 299 -22.32 -3.54 12.84
CA ARG A 299 -21.04 -3.11 13.39
C ARG A 299 -21.15 -2.51 14.78
N ARG A 300 -22.11 -1.57 14.98
CA ARG A 300 -22.37 -0.95 16.30
C ARG A 300 -22.78 -2.00 17.34
N GLU A 301 -23.55 -3.00 16.94
CA GLU A 301 -23.96 -4.07 17.84
C GLU A 301 -22.79 -4.95 18.28
N LEU A 302 -21.88 -5.31 17.35
CA LEU A 302 -20.66 -6.06 17.67
C LEU A 302 -19.73 -5.26 18.62
N GLU A 303 -19.57 -3.96 18.35
CA GLU A 303 -18.79 -3.06 19.20
C GLU A 303 -19.38 -2.94 20.60
N ARG A 304 -20.71 -2.82 20.71
CA ARG A 304 -21.41 -2.82 21.99
C ARG A 304 -21.20 -4.10 22.76
N LYS A 305 -21.38 -5.26 22.09
CA LYS A 305 -21.18 -6.59 22.67
C LYS A 305 -19.76 -6.79 23.20
N LEU A 306 -18.75 -6.34 22.45
CA LEU A 306 -17.35 -6.43 22.87
C LEU A 306 -17.08 -5.53 24.09
N ARG A 307 -17.58 -4.29 24.07
CA ARG A 307 -17.45 -3.35 25.21
C ARG A 307 -18.09 -3.89 26.50
N ASN A 308 -19.25 -4.49 26.38
CA ASN A 308 -20.00 -5.04 27.53
C ASN A 308 -19.49 -6.42 27.98
N GLY A 309 -18.49 -7.00 27.28
CA GLY A 309 -17.95 -8.32 27.60
C GLY A 309 -18.90 -9.46 27.21
N GLU A 310 -19.92 -9.22 26.40
CA GLU A 310 -20.76 -10.27 25.80
C GLU A 310 -19.97 -11.05 24.75
N LEU A 311 -19.08 -10.40 24.00
CA LEU A 311 -18.03 -11.01 23.21
C LEU A 311 -16.69 -10.98 23.97
N LEU A 312 -15.93 -12.03 23.86
CA LEU A 312 -14.56 -12.17 24.38
C LEU A 312 -13.53 -12.11 23.25
N GLY A 313 -13.87 -12.61 22.07
CA GLY A 313 -13.00 -12.63 20.90
C GLY A 313 -13.63 -11.93 19.71
N LEU A 314 -12.84 -11.11 19.00
CA LEU A 314 -13.26 -10.49 17.75
C LEU A 314 -12.15 -10.63 16.71
N ALA A 315 -12.48 -11.17 15.53
CA ALA A 315 -11.57 -11.19 14.39
C ALA A 315 -11.87 -10.01 13.47
N SER A 316 -10.89 -9.20 13.08
CA SER A 316 -11.11 -8.01 12.27
C SER A 316 -10.06 -7.83 11.17
N THR A 317 -10.43 -7.10 10.13
CA THR A 317 -9.50 -6.47 9.18
C THR A 317 -8.95 -5.16 9.77
N SER A 318 -8.26 -4.35 8.98
CA SER A 318 -7.89 -2.96 9.34
C SER A 318 -9.10 -2.07 9.70
N ALA A 319 -10.32 -2.54 9.57
CA ALA A 319 -11.54 -1.77 9.90
C ALA A 319 -11.61 -1.34 11.37
N LEU A 320 -10.95 -2.06 12.29
CA LEU A 320 -10.84 -1.69 13.71
C LEU A 320 -9.48 -1.07 14.08
N GLU A 321 -8.62 -0.81 13.09
CA GLU A 321 -7.33 -0.16 13.29
C GLU A 321 -7.49 1.33 13.60
N LEU A 322 -8.43 2.00 12.92
CA LEU A 322 -8.66 3.44 12.98
C LEU A 322 -10.08 3.79 13.47
N GLY A 323 -10.20 4.87 14.23
CA GLY A 323 -11.43 5.64 14.39
C GLY A 323 -12.54 5.06 15.26
N ILE A 324 -12.40 3.87 15.84
CA ILE A 324 -13.45 3.28 16.69
C ILE A 324 -12.96 3.20 18.13
N ASP A 325 -13.79 3.62 19.08
CA ASP A 325 -13.51 3.56 20.52
C ASP A 325 -13.65 2.13 21.05
N ILE A 326 -12.81 1.24 20.55
CA ILE A 326 -12.53 -0.09 21.11
C ILE A 326 -11.10 -0.02 21.63
N SER A 327 -10.97 0.47 22.84
CA SER A 327 -9.72 0.51 23.60
C SER A 327 -9.87 -0.31 24.88
N GLY A 328 -8.74 -0.72 25.44
CA GLY A 328 -8.73 -1.45 26.71
C GLY A 328 -9.10 -2.92 26.59
N LEU A 329 -8.67 -3.53 25.50
CA LEU A 329 -8.63 -4.97 25.35
C LEU A 329 -7.45 -5.52 26.14
N ASP A 330 -7.58 -6.75 26.63
CA ASP A 330 -6.53 -7.39 27.42
C ASP A 330 -5.43 -7.95 26.52
N ALA A 331 -5.80 -8.40 25.30
CA ALA A 331 -4.86 -8.91 24.30
C ALA A 331 -5.22 -8.50 22.87
N VAL A 332 -4.17 -8.32 22.06
CA VAL A 332 -4.28 -8.09 20.59
C VAL A 332 -3.34 -9.03 19.85
N LEU A 333 -3.86 -9.76 18.90
CA LEU A 333 -3.10 -10.60 17.99
C LEU A 333 -3.07 -9.95 16.59
N VAL A 334 -1.93 -9.98 15.92
CA VAL A 334 -1.75 -9.47 14.57
C VAL A 334 -1.26 -10.62 13.69
N ALA A 335 -2.14 -11.16 12.86
CA ALA A 335 -1.87 -12.28 11.96
C ALA A 335 -1.27 -11.77 10.64
N GLY A 336 0.04 -11.82 10.53
CA GLY A 336 0.87 -11.22 9.49
C GLY A 336 1.19 -9.76 9.75
N TRP A 337 2.33 -9.31 9.21
CA TRP A 337 2.76 -7.92 9.31
C TRP A 337 1.77 -6.97 8.59
N PRO A 338 1.34 -5.87 9.22
CA PRO A 338 0.32 -4.99 8.65
C PRO A 338 0.85 -4.00 7.59
N GLY A 339 2.03 -4.24 7.07
CA GLY A 339 2.66 -3.42 6.04
C GLY A 339 3.51 -2.26 6.59
N THR A 340 3.20 -1.71 7.77
CA THR A 340 3.98 -0.61 8.37
C THR A 340 4.07 -0.70 9.88
N ARG A 341 5.15 -0.15 10.45
CA ARG A 341 5.30 0.01 11.92
C ARG A 341 4.19 0.87 12.50
N ALA A 342 3.76 1.92 11.77
CA ALA A 342 2.65 2.77 12.18
C ALA A 342 1.36 1.98 12.38
N SER A 343 0.98 1.15 11.39
CA SER A 343 -0.19 0.27 11.45
C SER A 343 -0.07 -0.75 12.57
N PHE A 344 1.12 -1.37 12.72
CA PHE A 344 1.39 -2.30 13.81
C PHE A 344 1.18 -1.64 15.18
N MET A 345 1.79 -0.48 15.42
CA MET A 345 1.65 0.25 16.68
C MET A 345 0.21 0.73 16.95
N GLN A 346 -0.57 1.05 15.91
CA GLN A 346 -1.99 1.39 16.04
C GLN A 346 -2.84 0.18 16.47
N ARG A 347 -2.55 -1.01 15.92
CA ARG A 347 -3.20 -2.27 16.30
C ARG A 347 -2.83 -2.66 17.72
N VAL A 348 -1.54 -2.64 18.06
CA VAL A 348 -1.03 -2.89 19.42
C VAL A 348 -1.64 -1.92 20.43
N GLY A 349 -1.79 -0.64 20.04
CA GLY A 349 -2.42 0.40 20.88
C GLY A 349 -3.91 0.19 21.19
N ARG A 350 -4.57 -0.84 20.62
CA ARG A 350 -5.91 -1.27 21.03
C ARG A 350 -5.89 -2.11 22.30
N ALA A 351 -4.75 -2.71 22.63
CA ALA A 351 -4.51 -3.39 23.90
C ALA A 351 -4.18 -2.39 25.02
N GLY A 352 -4.63 -2.68 26.23
CA GLY A 352 -4.38 -1.88 27.42
C GLY A 352 -5.32 -0.69 27.60
N ARG A 353 -5.75 -0.47 28.83
CA ARG A 353 -6.39 0.78 29.29
C ARG A 353 -5.32 1.64 29.97
N SER A 354 -5.64 2.91 30.19
CA SER A 354 -4.76 3.81 30.95
C SER A 354 -4.33 3.13 32.29
N GLY A 355 -3.08 2.67 32.35
CA GLY A 355 -2.50 2.06 33.55
C GLY A 355 -2.73 0.54 33.71
N GLN A 356 -3.28 -0.18 32.73
CA GLN A 356 -3.36 -1.65 32.75
C GLN A 356 -2.36 -2.25 31.76
N ASP A 357 -1.72 -3.35 32.18
CA ASP A 357 -0.84 -4.13 31.34
C ASP A 357 -1.61 -4.86 30.24
N ALA A 358 -0.97 -5.06 29.11
CA ALA A 358 -1.59 -5.67 27.94
C ALA A 358 -0.63 -6.58 27.19
N LEU A 359 -1.19 -7.56 26.48
CA LEU A 359 -0.46 -8.45 25.59
C LEU A 359 -0.72 -8.09 24.14
N ALA A 360 0.34 -7.99 23.35
CA ALA A 360 0.26 -7.96 21.90
C ALA A 360 1.10 -9.09 21.31
N VAL A 361 0.62 -9.76 20.27
CA VAL A 361 1.35 -10.83 19.58
C VAL A 361 1.39 -10.54 18.10
N LEU A 362 2.56 -10.43 17.50
CA LEU A 362 2.77 -10.51 16.07
C LEU A 362 2.97 -11.97 15.69
N ILE A 363 2.09 -12.50 14.85
CA ILE A 363 2.21 -13.86 14.31
C ILE A 363 2.73 -13.74 12.89
N ALA A 364 3.97 -14.15 12.63
CA ALA A 364 4.60 -14.03 11.34
C ALA A 364 3.87 -14.82 10.26
N ASP A 365 3.72 -14.22 9.07
CA ASP A 365 3.35 -14.95 7.87
C ASP A 365 4.58 -15.58 7.21
N ASP A 366 4.37 -16.57 6.36
CA ASP A 366 5.44 -17.27 5.66
C ASP A 366 5.96 -16.40 4.48
N ASN A 367 6.67 -15.33 4.81
CA ASN A 367 7.29 -14.40 3.85
C ASN A 367 8.57 -13.77 4.42
N PRO A 368 9.48 -13.22 3.56
CA PRO A 368 10.78 -12.72 4.00
C PRO A 368 10.70 -11.57 5.01
N LEU A 369 9.76 -10.63 4.85
CA LEU A 369 9.64 -9.47 5.72
C LEU A 369 9.18 -9.86 7.13
N ASP A 370 8.14 -10.67 7.25
CA ASP A 370 7.62 -11.11 8.55
C ASP A 370 8.67 -11.92 9.30
N THR A 371 9.36 -12.85 8.60
CA THR A 371 10.44 -13.64 9.17
C THR A 371 11.58 -12.75 9.66
N TYR A 372 12.01 -11.77 8.84
CA TYR A 372 13.03 -10.80 9.24
C TYR A 372 12.62 -10.04 10.51
N LEU A 373 11.40 -9.51 10.55
CA LEU A 373 10.93 -8.70 11.68
C LEU A 373 10.81 -9.45 12.99
N VAL A 374 10.46 -10.73 12.99
CA VAL A 374 10.39 -11.52 14.24
C VAL A 374 11.79 -11.89 14.77
N HIS A 375 12.80 -11.94 13.91
CA HIS A 375 14.19 -12.20 14.28
C HIS A 375 14.96 -10.91 14.63
N HIS A 376 14.46 -9.74 14.19
CA HIS A 376 15.06 -8.42 14.37
C HIS A 376 14.10 -7.45 15.06
N PRO A 377 13.84 -7.62 16.38
CA PRO A 377 12.93 -6.76 17.14
C PRO A 377 13.27 -5.27 17.07
N GLU A 378 14.58 -4.95 16.97
CA GLU A 378 15.10 -3.59 16.82
C GLU A 378 14.61 -2.92 15.51
N ALA A 379 14.30 -3.71 14.48
CA ALA A 379 13.70 -3.20 13.26
C ALA A 379 12.24 -2.74 13.47
N ILE A 380 11.57 -3.22 14.51
CA ILE A 380 10.21 -2.80 14.87
C ILE A 380 10.23 -1.64 15.87
N PHE A 381 11.03 -1.77 16.95
CA PHE A 381 10.98 -0.91 18.13
C PHE A 381 12.12 0.09 18.25
N GLY A 382 13.27 -0.20 17.68
CA GLY A 382 14.50 0.59 17.81
C GLY A 382 14.73 1.61 16.70
N GLN A 383 13.93 1.58 15.63
CA GLN A 383 14.08 2.48 14.49
C GLN A 383 12.89 3.43 14.36
N GLU A 384 13.14 4.56 13.71
CA GLU A 384 12.06 5.45 13.30
C GLU A 384 11.07 4.71 12.39
N VAL A 385 9.81 5.14 12.44
CA VAL A 385 8.77 4.64 11.54
C VAL A 385 9.16 4.95 10.10
N GLU A 386 8.71 4.16 9.14
CA GLU A 386 9.01 4.33 7.73
C GLU A 386 8.65 5.74 7.24
N ALA A 387 9.50 6.31 6.39
CA ALA A 387 9.22 7.60 5.78
C ALA A 387 7.97 7.52 4.90
N THR A 388 7.08 8.50 5.05
CA THR A 388 5.93 8.63 4.16
C THR A 388 6.40 9.12 2.79
N VAL A 389 6.29 8.26 1.77
CA VAL A 389 6.76 8.53 0.41
C VAL A 389 5.58 8.76 -0.53
N PHE A 390 5.63 9.83 -1.32
CA PHE A 390 4.70 10.13 -2.42
C PHE A 390 5.30 11.22 -3.31
N ASP A 391 4.95 11.21 -4.61
CA ASP A 391 5.41 12.22 -5.56
C ASP A 391 4.24 13.03 -6.14
N PRO A 392 4.00 14.27 -5.66
CA PRO A 392 2.95 15.14 -6.21
C PRO A 392 3.27 15.64 -7.62
N THR A 393 4.50 15.50 -8.10
CA THR A 393 4.93 15.93 -9.44
C THR A 393 4.82 14.85 -10.50
N ASN A 394 4.45 13.62 -10.10
CA ASN A 394 4.16 12.52 -11.02
C ASN A 394 3.18 12.98 -12.12
N PRO A 395 3.56 12.96 -13.40
CA PRO A 395 2.74 13.49 -14.49
C PRO A 395 1.39 12.80 -14.66
N TYR A 396 1.28 11.51 -14.30
CA TYR A 396 0.02 10.76 -14.37
C TYR A 396 -0.97 11.18 -13.30
N VAL A 397 -0.46 11.62 -12.14
CA VAL A 397 -1.27 12.19 -11.05
C VAL A 397 -1.54 13.67 -11.29
N LEU A 398 -0.51 14.43 -11.69
CA LEU A 398 -0.60 15.88 -11.79
C LEU A 398 -1.45 16.35 -12.97
N SER A 399 -1.40 15.68 -14.14
CA SER A 399 -2.13 16.10 -15.33
C SER A 399 -3.64 16.20 -15.12
N PRO A 400 -4.36 15.17 -14.61
CA PRO A 400 -5.78 15.29 -14.33
C PRO A 400 -6.08 16.33 -13.25
N GLN A 401 -5.20 16.49 -12.25
CA GLN A 401 -5.34 17.52 -11.21
C GLN A 401 -5.22 18.94 -11.78
N LEU A 402 -4.36 19.16 -12.77
CA LEU A 402 -4.26 20.44 -13.48
C LEU A 402 -5.51 20.74 -14.32
N CYS A 403 -6.10 19.73 -14.98
CA CYS A 403 -7.38 19.88 -15.67
C CYS A 403 -8.48 20.33 -14.70
N ALA A 404 -8.61 19.67 -13.55
CA ALA A 404 -9.58 20.02 -12.50
C ALA A 404 -9.30 21.41 -11.92
N ALA A 405 -8.04 21.77 -11.68
CA ALA A 405 -7.65 23.11 -11.25
C ALA A 405 -8.04 24.19 -12.26
N ALA A 406 -7.87 23.92 -13.58
CA ALA A 406 -8.25 24.85 -14.65
C ALA A 406 -9.76 25.03 -14.77
N GLN A 407 -10.55 24.00 -14.43
CA GLN A 407 -12.02 24.10 -14.37
C GLN A 407 -12.49 24.94 -13.17
N GLU A 408 -11.89 24.78 -12.01
CA GLU A 408 -12.21 25.57 -10.81
C GLU A 408 -11.98 27.07 -11.05
N ALA A 409 -10.83 27.40 -11.59
CA ALA A 409 -10.48 28.73 -12.10
C ALA A 409 -9.31 28.62 -13.09
N PRO A 410 -9.16 29.53 -14.06
CA PRO A 410 -8.02 29.51 -14.97
C PRO A 410 -6.69 29.49 -14.20
N ILE A 411 -5.78 28.60 -14.61
CA ILE A 411 -4.44 28.55 -13.99
C ILE A 411 -3.62 29.72 -14.53
N ARG A 412 -3.02 30.52 -13.65
CA ARG A 412 -2.17 31.66 -14.00
C ARG A 412 -0.70 31.31 -13.92
N ALA A 413 0.14 32.10 -14.62
CA ALA A 413 1.57 31.87 -14.65
C ALA A 413 2.23 31.94 -13.25
N GLU A 414 1.71 32.79 -12.36
CA GLU A 414 2.23 32.96 -10.99
C GLU A 414 1.93 31.75 -10.11
N GLU A 415 0.97 30.90 -10.48
CA GLU A 415 0.53 29.74 -9.71
C GLU A 415 1.31 28.46 -10.07
N LEU A 416 2.12 28.45 -11.14
CA LEU A 416 2.78 27.25 -11.64
C LEU A 416 3.71 26.61 -10.61
N SER A 417 4.43 27.42 -9.82
CA SER A 417 5.32 26.93 -8.78
C SER A 417 4.61 26.15 -7.66
N LEU A 418 3.31 26.37 -7.49
CA LEU A 418 2.50 25.63 -6.52
C LEU A 418 2.43 24.13 -6.83
N PHE A 419 2.43 23.78 -8.11
CA PHE A 419 2.30 22.40 -8.59
C PHE A 419 3.64 21.73 -8.93
N GLY A 420 4.74 22.50 -8.94
CA GLY A 420 6.09 21.98 -9.16
C GLY A 420 6.76 22.45 -10.46
N PRO A 421 8.05 22.09 -10.66
CA PRO A 421 8.88 22.66 -11.71
C PRO A 421 8.44 22.30 -13.13
N HIS A 422 7.81 21.15 -13.33
CA HIS A 422 7.41 20.63 -14.64
C HIS A 422 6.00 21.04 -15.08
N THR A 423 5.32 21.84 -14.26
CA THR A 423 3.90 22.23 -14.48
C THR A 423 3.69 22.92 -15.83
N ALA A 424 4.57 23.82 -16.25
CA ALA A 424 4.46 24.52 -17.54
C ALA A 424 4.48 23.56 -18.71
N ALA A 425 5.43 22.61 -18.73
CA ALA A 425 5.55 21.61 -19.79
C ALA A 425 4.32 20.67 -19.84
N LEU A 426 3.78 20.29 -18.69
CA LEU A 426 2.56 19.48 -18.63
C LEU A 426 1.34 20.24 -19.14
N LEU A 427 1.18 21.51 -18.80
CA LEU A 427 0.10 22.36 -19.32
C LEU A 427 0.17 22.53 -20.84
N ASP A 428 1.37 22.73 -21.39
CA ASP A 428 1.57 22.82 -22.84
C ASP A 428 1.20 21.49 -23.54
N ARG A 429 1.55 20.35 -22.93
CA ARG A 429 1.15 19.02 -23.41
C ARG A 429 -0.37 18.82 -23.36
N LEU A 430 -1.04 19.24 -22.27
CA LEU A 430 -2.50 19.18 -22.15
C LEU A 430 -3.20 20.09 -23.15
N VAL A 431 -2.61 21.22 -23.53
CA VAL A 431 -3.10 22.07 -24.62
C VAL A 431 -2.96 21.35 -25.97
N GLN A 432 -1.82 20.71 -26.26
CA GLN A 432 -1.60 19.94 -27.49
C GLN A 432 -2.58 18.77 -27.61
N GLN A 433 -2.90 18.13 -26.50
CA GLN A 433 -3.87 17.03 -26.42
C GLN A 433 -5.34 17.49 -26.48
N GLY A 434 -5.58 18.81 -26.46
CA GLY A 434 -6.92 19.39 -26.55
C GLY A 434 -7.69 19.48 -25.24
N TYR A 435 -7.14 19.03 -24.12
CA TYR A 435 -7.80 19.13 -22.80
C TYR A 435 -7.92 20.57 -22.31
N LEU A 436 -6.89 21.38 -22.54
CA LEU A 436 -6.84 22.77 -22.10
C LEU A 436 -6.69 23.72 -23.29
N ARG A 437 -7.11 24.98 -23.06
CA ARG A 437 -6.88 26.08 -24.00
C ARG A 437 -6.06 27.16 -23.31
N ARG A 438 -4.93 27.55 -23.92
CA ARG A 438 -4.10 28.67 -23.46
C ARG A 438 -4.69 29.99 -23.95
N ARG A 439 -4.79 30.98 -23.04
CA ARG A 439 -5.10 32.37 -23.32
C ARG A 439 -4.02 33.27 -22.69
N PRO A 440 -3.97 34.58 -23.01
CA PRO A 440 -2.96 35.48 -22.45
C PRO A 440 -2.92 35.52 -20.92
N ASP A 441 -4.07 35.31 -20.26
CA ASP A 441 -4.29 35.37 -18.81
C ASP A 441 -4.27 34.00 -18.12
N GLY A 442 -4.03 32.89 -18.87
CA GLY A 442 -3.90 31.58 -18.25
C GLY A 442 -4.37 30.39 -19.11
N TRP A 443 -4.52 29.24 -18.46
CA TRP A 443 -4.98 27.97 -19.04
C TRP A 443 -6.39 27.67 -18.56
N TYR A 444 -7.25 27.28 -19.50
CA TYR A 444 -8.70 27.11 -19.33
C TYR A 444 -9.12 25.68 -19.66
N TRP A 445 -10.00 25.10 -18.87
CA TRP A 445 -10.75 23.89 -19.20
C TRP A 445 -11.78 24.21 -20.29
N THR A 446 -11.94 23.33 -21.30
CA THR A 446 -12.73 23.62 -22.48
C THR A 446 -13.84 22.63 -22.74
N HIS A 447 -13.96 21.59 -21.95
CA HIS A 447 -14.97 20.55 -22.11
C HIS A 447 -16.21 20.81 -21.26
N ALA A 448 -17.36 20.21 -21.65
CA ALA A 448 -18.60 20.29 -20.91
C ALA A 448 -18.60 19.37 -19.67
N GLU A 449 -17.90 18.25 -19.78
CA GLU A 449 -17.75 17.25 -18.74
C GLU A 449 -16.92 17.81 -17.57
N SER A 450 -17.13 17.23 -16.39
CA SER A 450 -16.37 17.61 -15.22
C SER A 450 -14.93 17.10 -15.31
N ALA A 451 -13.95 18.00 -15.21
CA ALA A 451 -12.54 17.60 -15.14
C ALA A 451 -12.23 16.83 -13.85
N ALA A 452 -13.05 16.94 -12.81
CA ALA A 452 -12.88 16.15 -11.59
C ALA A 452 -13.07 14.65 -11.85
N ASP A 453 -13.81 14.26 -12.87
CA ASP A 453 -14.04 12.86 -13.25
C ASP A 453 -12.79 12.20 -13.85
N LEU A 454 -11.82 13.01 -14.31
CA LEU A 454 -10.50 12.54 -14.72
C LEU A 454 -9.60 12.17 -13.53
N VAL A 455 -9.96 12.63 -12.32
CA VAL A 455 -9.14 12.47 -11.11
C VAL A 455 -9.59 11.22 -10.36
N ASP A 456 -8.90 10.11 -10.58
CA ASP A 456 -9.12 8.87 -9.84
C ASP A 456 -8.20 8.83 -8.59
N ILE A 457 -8.70 9.32 -7.46
CA ILE A 457 -7.91 9.48 -6.23
C ILE A 457 -7.48 8.12 -5.65
N ARG A 458 -8.27 7.07 -5.83
CA ARG A 458 -8.06 5.76 -5.20
C ARG A 458 -7.64 4.67 -6.16
N GLY A 459 -7.77 4.89 -7.45
CA GLY A 459 -7.41 3.95 -8.50
C GLY A 459 -5.99 4.12 -9.00
N THR A 460 -5.52 3.10 -9.68
CA THR A 460 -4.22 3.10 -10.38
C THR A 460 -4.31 3.61 -11.82
N GLY A 461 -5.47 4.14 -12.21
CA GLY A 461 -5.81 4.59 -13.55
C GLY A 461 -6.81 3.66 -14.25
N GLY A 462 -7.79 4.25 -14.91
CA GLY A 462 -8.91 3.53 -15.55
C GLY A 462 -9.98 3.12 -14.53
N GLY A 463 -11.28 3.28 -14.82
CA GLY A 463 -12.35 2.84 -13.90
C GLY A 463 -12.44 1.32 -13.80
N PRO A 464 -13.17 0.78 -12.79
CA PRO A 464 -13.34 -0.66 -12.61
C PRO A 464 -14.14 -1.29 -13.76
N TYR A 465 -13.87 -2.57 -14.00
CA TYR A 465 -14.71 -3.41 -14.87
C TYR A 465 -15.96 -3.87 -14.11
N GLN A 466 -17.10 -3.90 -14.79
CA GLN A 466 -18.33 -4.45 -14.26
C GLN A 466 -18.37 -5.95 -14.53
N LEU A 467 -18.65 -6.73 -13.50
CA LEU A 467 -18.83 -8.18 -13.59
C LEU A 467 -20.33 -8.46 -13.75
N ILE A 468 -20.75 -8.94 -14.90
CA ILE A 468 -22.15 -9.14 -15.24
C ILE A 468 -22.41 -10.63 -15.46
N ASP A 469 -23.44 -11.16 -14.82
CA ASP A 469 -23.94 -12.51 -15.10
C ASP A 469 -24.55 -12.57 -16.49
N ALA A 470 -24.04 -13.45 -17.35
CA ALA A 470 -24.45 -13.57 -18.75
C ALA A 470 -25.88 -14.14 -18.88
N GLU A 471 -26.40 -14.87 -17.87
CA GLU A 471 -27.70 -15.52 -17.92
C GLU A 471 -28.84 -14.50 -17.71
N ASP A 472 -28.71 -13.58 -16.75
CA ASP A 472 -29.79 -12.68 -16.36
C ASP A 472 -29.42 -11.18 -16.45
N GLY A 473 -28.18 -10.86 -16.80
CA GLY A 473 -27.67 -9.48 -16.92
C GLY A 473 -27.49 -8.77 -15.58
N THR A 474 -27.50 -9.48 -14.47
CA THR A 474 -27.32 -8.86 -13.15
C THR A 474 -25.86 -8.48 -12.89
N LEU A 475 -25.66 -7.35 -12.19
CA LEU A 475 -24.35 -6.94 -11.74
C LEU A 475 -23.91 -7.77 -10.53
N VAL A 476 -22.94 -8.68 -10.75
CA VAL A 476 -22.34 -9.51 -9.71
C VAL A 476 -21.41 -8.71 -8.82
N GLY A 477 -20.62 -7.80 -9.41
CA GLY A 477 -19.63 -7.01 -8.68
C GLY A 477 -18.79 -6.12 -9.61
N THR A 478 -17.64 -5.68 -9.10
CA THR A 478 -16.65 -4.92 -9.88
C THR A 478 -15.26 -5.47 -9.66
N MET A 479 -14.38 -5.31 -10.65
CA MET A 479 -12.98 -5.71 -10.63
C MET A 479 -12.10 -4.51 -11.02
N ASP A 480 -11.03 -4.27 -10.29
CA ASP A 480 -10.08 -3.20 -10.62
C ASP A 480 -9.40 -3.46 -11.97
N ALA A 481 -9.14 -2.38 -12.72
CA ALA A 481 -8.50 -2.47 -14.03
C ALA A 481 -7.16 -3.23 -13.98
N ALA A 482 -6.34 -2.99 -12.95
CA ALA A 482 -5.05 -3.65 -12.75
C ALA A 482 -5.12 -5.18 -12.61
N HIS A 483 -6.29 -5.74 -12.32
CA HIS A 483 -6.48 -7.18 -12.17
C HIS A 483 -7.36 -7.79 -13.26
N ALA A 484 -7.89 -6.98 -14.15
CA ALA A 484 -8.85 -7.43 -15.14
C ALA A 484 -8.24 -8.46 -16.09
N MET A 485 -7.02 -8.21 -16.59
CA MET A 485 -6.37 -9.14 -17.52
C MET A 485 -5.96 -10.45 -16.86
N SER A 486 -5.46 -10.42 -15.62
CA SER A 486 -4.96 -11.61 -14.93
C SER A 486 -6.05 -12.44 -14.22
N GLN A 487 -7.17 -11.81 -13.84
CA GLN A 487 -8.26 -12.50 -13.12
C GLN A 487 -9.59 -12.55 -13.88
N GLY A 488 -9.73 -11.71 -14.91
CA GLY A 488 -10.94 -11.58 -15.72
C GLY A 488 -10.77 -12.03 -17.18
N HIS A 489 -9.68 -12.75 -17.52
CA HIS A 489 -9.50 -13.31 -18.86
C HIS A 489 -10.51 -14.42 -19.16
N PRO A 490 -10.90 -14.65 -20.42
CA PRO A 490 -11.77 -15.76 -20.77
C PRO A 490 -11.22 -17.10 -20.27
N GLY A 491 -12.08 -17.92 -19.67
CA GLY A 491 -11.71 -19.20 -19.05
C GLY A 491 -11.26 -19.09 -17.57
N ALA A 492 -11.03 -17.89 -17.03
CA ALA A 492 -10.72 -17.72 -15.61
C ALA A 492 -11.89 -18.17 -14.72
N ILE A 493 -11.57 -18.80 -13.59
CA ILE A 493 -12.56 -19.11 -12.55
C ILE A 493 -12.56 -18.00 -11.51
N TYR A 494 -13.66 -17.25 -11.45
CA TYR A 494 -13.91 -16.18 -10.50
C TYR A 494 -14.81 -16.63 -9.36
N ILE A 495 -14.50 -16.26 -8.13
CA ILE A 495 -15.29 -16.64 -6.94
C ILE A 495 -15.91 -15.38 -6.32
N HIS A 496 -17.23 -15.36 -6.20
CA HIS A 496 -17.97 -14.29 -5.56
C HIS A 496 -19.00 -14.85 -4.58
N GLN A 497 -18.95 -14.46 -3.30
CA GLN A 497 -19.87 -14.91 -2.23
C GLN A 497 -20.11 -16.42 -2.22
N ASN A 498 -19.04 -17.22 -2.31
CA ASN A 498 -19.04 -18.69 -2.41
C ASN A 498 -19.66 -19.28 -3.71
N ALA A 499 -20.13 -18.47 -4.65
CA ALA A 499 -20.48 -18.92 -6.00
C ALA A 499 -19.26 -18.85 -6.92
N GLN A 500 -19.13 -19.84 -7.78
CA GLN A 500 -18.06 -19.91 -8.77
C GLN A 500 -18.61 -19.54 -10.15
N TYR A 501 -17.83 -18.76 -10.88
CA TYR A 501 -18.16 -18.32 -12.23
C TYR A 501 -16.97 -18.58 -13.15
N VAL A 502 -17.26 -18.94 -14.40
CA VAL A 502 -16.27 -18.87 -15.48
C VAL A 502 -16.41 -17.53 -16.20
N VAL A 503 -15.31 -16.91 -16.52
CA VAL A 503 -15.29 -15.73 -17.38
C VAL A 503 -15.52 -16.18 -18.82
N GLU A 504 -16.57 -15.67 -19.47
CA GLU A 504 -16.85 -15.94 -20.89
C GLU A 504 -16.13 -14.95 -21.80
N SER A 505 -16.16 -13.67 -21.45
CA SER A 505 -15.54 -12.63 -22.25
C SER A 505 -15.15 -11.39 -21.40
N LEU A 506 -14.15 -10.64 -21.89
CA LEU A 506 -13.73 -9.36 -21.36
C LEU A 506 -13.78 -8.34 -22.49
N SER A 507 -14.51 -7.23 -22.29
CA SER A 507 -14.58 -6.08 -23.19
C SER A 507 -13.88 -4.89 -22.57
N GLU A 508 -12.70 -4.52 -23.12
CA GLU A 508 -11.94 -3.36 -22.65
C GLU A 508 -12.69 -2.04 -22.94
N GLY A 509 -13.32 -1.90 -24.12
CA GLY A 509 -14.00 -0.68 -24.53
C GLY A 509 -15.23 -0.37 -23.67
N GLU A 510 -15.98 -1.39 -23.28
CA GLU A 510 -17.17 -1.25 -22.43
C GLU A 510 -16.87 -1.42 -20.95
N ARG A 511 -15.69 -1.92 -20.61
CA ARG A 511 -15.27 -2.30 -19.25
C ARG A 511 -16.25 -3.27 -18.58
N VAL A 512 -16.58 -4.31 -19.31
CA VAL A 512 -17.50 -5.38 -18.90
C VAL A 512 -16.78 -6.71 -18.99
N ILE A 513 -16.98 -7.54 -17.97
CA ILE A 513 -16.58 -8.93 -17.91
C ILE A 513 -17.87 -9.75 -17.76
N LEU A 514 -18.15 -10.63 -18.72
CA LEU A 514 -19.29 -11.53 -18.67
C LEU A 514 -18.92 -12.81 -17.94
N LEU A 515 -19.78 -13.23 -17.01
CA LEU A 515 -19.60 -14.36 -16.14
C LEU A 515 -20.74 -15.35 -16.32
N SER A 516 -20.43 -16.64 -16.36
CA SER A 516 -21.45 -17.72 -16.26
C SER A 516 -21.22 -18.57 -15.03
N ARG A 517 -22.29 -18.93 -14.33
CA ARG A 517 -22.22 -19.71 -13.11
C ARG A 517 -21.82 -21.16 -13.39
N VAL A 518 -20.80 -21.64 -12.67
CA VAL A 518 -20.22 -22.97 -12.84
C VAL A 518 -19.87 -23.62 -11.50
N TYR A 519 -19.61 -24.93 -11.51
CA TYR A 519 -19.19 -25.68 -10.31
C TYR A 519 -17.98 -26.57 -10.64
N PRO A 520 -16.82 -25.97 -11.02
CA PRO A 520 -15.65 -26.77 -11.36
C PRO A 520 -14.96 -27.29 -10.10
N ASP A 521 -14.23 -28.39 -10.27
CA ASP A 521 -13.35 -28.96 -9.26
C ASP A 521 -11.92 -28.41 -9.34
N TYR A 522 -11.72 -27.34 -10.13
CA TYR A 522 -10.45 -26.66 -10.33
C TYR A 522 -10.58 -25.14 -10.17
N TYR A 523 -9.44 -24.50 -9.98
CA TYR A 523 -9.27 -23.05 -10.08
C TYR A 523 -8.19 -22.71 -11.11
N THR A 524 -8.16 -21.46 -11.58
CA THR A 524 -7.22 -21.00 -12.60
C THR A 524 -6.20 -20.01 -12.04
N ARG A 525 -5.03 -19.97 -12.68
CA ARG A 525 -4.01 -18.93 -12.48
C ARG A 525 -3.49 -18.49 -13.84
N ALA A 526 -3.44 -17.19 -14.09
CA ALA A 526 -2.86 -16.64 -15.29
C ALA A 526 -1.37 -17.00 -15.42
N VAL A 527 -0.92 -17.15 -16.65
CA VAL A 527 0.49 -17.21 -17.04
C VAL A 527 0.83 -15.88 -17.68
N GLU A 528 1.79 -15.18 -17.10
CA GLU A 528 2.16 -13.83 -17.50
C GLU A 528 3.59 -13.80 -18.02
N SER A 529 3.85 -12.93 -19.00
CA SER A 529 5.17 -12.61 -19.52
C SER A 529 5.41 -11.11 -19.29
N THR A 530 6.55 -10.79 -18.68
CA THR A 530 6.93 -9.41 -18.37
C THR A 530 8.19 -9.06 -19.20
N GLU A 531 8.16 -7.92 -19.87
CA GLU A 531 9.29 -7.30 -20.55
C GLU A 531 9.53 -5.90 -19.97
N VAL A 532 10.79 -5.53 -19.72
CA VAL A 532 11.19 -4.20 -19.26
C VAL A 532 12.07 -3.55 -20.35
N ARG A 533 11.83 -2.26 -20.62
CA ARG A 533 12.63 -1.40 -21.49
C ARG A 533 13.08 -0.16 -20.75
N ILE A 534 14.34 0.20 -20.84
CA ILE A 534 14.90 1.40 -20.23
C ILE A 534 14.57 2.60 -21.14
N LEU A 535 13.84 3.58 -20.61
CA LEU A 535 13.51 4.79 -21.36
C LEU A 535 14.48 5.94 -21.05
N VAL A 536 14.73 6.17 -19.75
CA VAL A 536 15.58 7.28 -19.28
C VAL A 536 16.35 6.83 -18.05
N GLU A 537 17.66 6.87 -18.10
CA GLU A 537 18.51 6.77 -16.91
C GLU A 537 18.65 8.15 -16.28
N ARG A 538 18.29 8.28 -14.99
CA ARG A 538 18.34 9.55 -14.26
C ARG A 538 19.52 9.65 -13.31
N ALA A 539 19.96 8.53 -12.77
CA ALA A 539 21.11 8.44 -11.87
C ALA A 539 21.76 7.08 -11.99
N ARG A 540 23.08 7.04 -11.77
CA ARG A 540 23.85 5.80 -11.65
C ARG A 540 24.97 5.94 -10.63
N VAL A 541 25.29 4.82 -9.99
CA VAL A 541 26.44 4.68 -9.10
C VAL A 541 27.19 3.40 -9.49
N SER A 542 28.47 3.52 -9.73
CA SER A 542 29.32 2.40 -10.15
C SER A 542 30.25 1.97 -9.01
N TYR A 543 30.42 0.68 -8.84
CA TYR A 543 31.22 0.07 -7.78
C TYR A 543 32.30 -0.82 -8.37
N SER A 544 33.49 -0.83 -7.74
CA SER A 544 34.60 -1.73 -8.09
C SER A 544 34.32 -3.16 -7.59
N ALA A 545 34.98 -4.14 -8.14
CA ALA A 545 34.97 -5.50 -7.59
C ALA A 545 35.63 -5.50 -6.20
N PRO A 546 35.16 -6.36 -5.26
CA PRO A 546 35.79 -6.48 -3.94
C PRO A 546 37.25 -6.86 -4.04
N ALA A 547 38.10 -6.29 -3.16
CA ALA A 547 39.52 -6.62 -3.11
C ALA A 547 39.72 -8.11 -2.81
N GLY A 548 40.33 -8.85 -3.75
CA GLY A 548 40.57 -10.28 -3.64
C GLY A 548 39.63 -11.21 -4.41
N ALA A 549 38.62 -10.68 -5.10
CA ALA A 549 37.86 -11.45 -6.07
C ALA A 549 38.73 -11.73 -7.29
N ALA A 550 39.11 -13.00 -7.52
CA ALA A 550 39.84 -13.39 -8.72
C ALA A 550 38.89 -13.29 -9.92
N ILE A 551 39.06 -12.26 -10.73
CA ILE A 551 38.30 -12.10 -11.98
C ILE A 551 39.00 -12.96 -13.03
N PRO A 552 38.39 -14.03 -13.54
CA PRO A 552 39.00 -14.84 -14.63
C PRO A 552 39.12 -13.95 -15.86
N GLY A 553 40.39 -13.69 -16.30
CA GLY A 553 40.71 -12.94 -17.52
C GLY A 553 41.36 -11.57 -17.31
N GLU A 554 41.61 -11.11 -16.08
CA GLU A 554 42.51 -9.98 -15.87
C GLU A 554 43.98 -10.38 -16.11
N PRO A 555 44.75 -9.56 -16.87
CA PRO A 555 46.18 -9.80 -17.04
C PRO A 555 46.89 -9.68 -15.70
N ALA A 556 47.88 -10.56 -15.49
CA ALA A 556 48.68 -10.54 -14.27
C ALA A 556 49.34 -9.16 -14.04
N PRO A 557 49.60 -8.73 -12.78
CA PRO A 557 50.19 -7.44 -12.50
C PRO A 557 51.51 -7.28 -13.25
N GLY A 558 51.55 -6.42 -14.29
CA GLY A 558 52.72 -6.14 -15.11
C GLY A 558 52.50 -6.26 -16.62
N GLU A 559 51.41 -6.79 -17.11
CA GLU A 559 51.06 -6.77 -18.54
C GLU A 559 50.19 -5.56 -18.89
N SER A 560 50.69 -4.69 -19.77
CA SER A 560 49.94 -3.57 -20.29
C SER A 560 48.80 -4.04 -21.20
N ALA A 561 47.55 -3.82 -20.81
CA ALA A 561 46.40 -4.04 -21.67
C ALA A 561 46.43 -3.12 -22.89
N PRO A 562 45.98 -3.57 -24.09
CA PRO A 562 45.86 -2.70 -25.25
C PRO A 562 44.84 -1.58 -24.96
N GLU A 563 45.24 -0.32 -25.19
CA GLU A 563 44.37 0.85 -25.18
C GLU A 563 43.29 0.69 -26.26
N THR A 564 42.18 0.12 -25.90
CA THR A 564 40.93 0.26 -26.65
C THR A 564 40.02 1.21 -25.87
N ASP A 565 39.65 2.30 -26.52
CA ASP A 565 38.66 3.32 -26.08
C ASP A 565 37.23 2.74 -25.90
N ALA A 566 37.09 1.57 -25.36
CA ALA A 566 35.83 1.08 -24.79
C ALA A 566 35.81 1.57 -23.34
N GLN A 567 34.88 2.48 -23.02
CA GLN A 567 34.59 2.84 -21.64
C GLN A 567 34.44 1.54 -20.84
N GLN A 568 35.44 1.18 -20.07
CA GLN A 568 35.40 0.03 -19.16
C GLN A 568 34.27 0.29 -18.16
N LEU A 569 33.12 -0.31 -18.40
CA LEU A 569 31.97 -0.21 -17.51
C LEU A 569 32.30 -0.95 -16.22
N ALA A 570 31.94 -0.37 -15.08
CA ALA A 570 32.24 -0.95 -13.77
C ALA A 570 31.63 -2.36 -13.60
N PRO A 571 32.25 -3.23 -12.78
CA PRO A 571 31.79 -4.59 -12.55
C PRO A 571 30.37 -4.69 -11.97
N LEU A 572 29.99 -3.75 -11.13
CA LEU A 572 28.65 -3.56 -10.59
C LEU A 572 28.23 -2.11 -10.81
N THR A 573 27.06 -1.89 -11.38
CA THR A 573 26.48 -0.55 -11.46
C THR A 573 25.03 -0.59 -11.03
N MET A 574 24.66 0.32 -10.16
CA MET A 574 23.28 0.59 -9.76
C MET A 574 22.77 1.80 -10.52
N HIS A 575 21.56 1.69 -11.03
CA HIS A 575 20.92 2.71 -11.84
C HIS A 575 19.54 3.06 -11.28
N ARG A 576 19.06 4.25 -11.59
CA ARG A 576 17.67 4.67 -11.35
C ARG A 576 17.16 5.44 -12.56
N GLY A 577 15.89 5.23 -12.91
CA GLY A 577 15.26 5.99 -13.96
C GLY A 577 13.90 5.44 -14.38
N GLN A 578 13.45 5.91 -15.54
CA GLN A 578 12.16 5.56 -16.09
C GLN A 578 12.26 4.34 -16.99
N VAL A 579 11.35 3.41 -16.79
CA VAL A 579 11.22 2.18 -17.58
C VAL A 579 9.81 2.04 -18.14
N GLN A 580 9.70 1.30 -19.22
CA GLN A 580 8.46 0.76 -19.73
C GLN A 580 8.40 -0.72 -19.36
N VAL A 581 7.38 -1.10 -18.62
CA VAL A 581 7.06 -2.51 -18.32
C VAL A 581 5.91 -2.91 -19.21
N THR A 582 6.03 -4.05 -19.87
CA THR A 582 4.98 -4.63 -20.68
C THR A 582 4.64 -6.00 -20.12
N ASP A 583 3.45 -6.11 -19.54
CA ASP A 583 2.92 -7.36 -19.00
C ASP A 583 1.88 -7.91 -19.97
N GLN A 584 1.94 -9.21 -20.23
CA GLN A 584 0.98 -9.89 -21.09
C GLN A 584 0.58 -11.23 -20.49
N VAL A 585 -0.70 -11.43 -20.28
CA VAL A 585 -1.24 -12.76 -20.01
C VAL A 585 -1.17 -13.57 -21.30
N THR A 586 -0.45 -14.68 -21.28
CA THR A 586 -0.24 -15.57 -22.44
C THR A 586 -1.15 -16.79 -22.37
N GLY A 587 -1.66 -17.13 -21.20
CA GLY A 587 -2.54 -18.27 -20.97
C GLY A 587 -2.92 -18.40 -19.51
N TYR A 588 -3.45 -19.54 -19.15
CA TYR A 588 -3.74 -19.87 -17.76
C TYR A 588 -3.54 -21.34 -17.46
N ARG A 589 -3.23 -21.62 -16.18
CA ARG A 589 -3.06 -22.97 -15.63
C ARG A 589 -4.26 -23.36 -14.77
N ARG A 590 -4.64 -24.64 -14.84
CA ARG A 590 -5.69 -25.22 -14.01
C ARG A 590 -5.09 -26.04 -12.88
N PHE A 591 -5.64 -25.89 -11.69
CA PHE A 591 -5.23 -26.59 -10.48
C PHE A 591 -6.44 -27.17 -9.76
N SER A 592 -6.35 -28.42 -9.29
CA SER A 592 -7.42 -29.04 -8.50
C SER A 592 -7.69 -28.28 -7.20
N VAL A 593 -8.98 -28.11 -6.86
CA VAL A 593 -9.40 -27.53 -5.57
C VAL A 593 -9.01 -28.45 -4.40
N TYR A 594 -8.97 -29.75 -4.60
CA TYR A 594 -8.76 -30.77 -3.55
C TYR A 594 -7.31 -31.22 -3.37
N GLY A 595 -6.34 -30.43 -3.70
CA GLY A 595 -4.95 -30.81 -3.50
C GLY A 595 -3.96 -29.88 -4.16
N GLY A 596 -4.46 -28.97 -5.02
CA GLY A 596 -3.61 -28.03 -5.75
C GLY A 596 -2.82 -28.71 -6.88
N GLU A 597 -3.20 -29.93 -7.29
CA GLU A 597 -2.55 -30.65 -8.38
C GLU A 597 -2.70 -29.88 -9.69
N TYR A 598 -1.62 -29.80 -10.45
CA TYR A 598 -1.60 -29.21 -11.79
C TYR A 598 -2.39 -30.09 -12.77
N LEU A 599 -3.41 -29.52 -13.42
CA LEU A 599 -4.32 -30.22 -14.33
C LEU A 599 -4.05 -29.92 -15.80
N GLY A 600 -3.28 -28.90 -16.12
CA GLY A 600 -2.96 -28.50 -17.47
C GLY A 600 -2.89 -26.98 -17.64
N GLU A 601 -2.44 -26.57 -18.83
CA GLU A 601 -2.29 -25.17 -19.23
C GLU A 601 -3.03 -24.93 -20.55
N GLU A 602 -3.65 -23.77 -20.69
CA GLU A 602 -4.31 -23.35 -21.91
C GLU A 602 -3.74 -22.00 -22.37
N GLU A 603 -3.45 -21.89 -23.66
CA GLU A 603 -3.05 -20.63 -24.28
C GLU A 603 -4.26 -19.71 -24.41
N GLN A 604 -4.17 -18.53 -23.83
CA GLN A 604 -5.19 -17.48 -23.90
C GLN A 604 -4.48 -16.12 -23.91
N PRO A 605 -3.91 -15.71 -25.05
CA PRO A 605 -3.18 -14.44 -25.11
C PRO A 605 -4.16 -13.27 -24.97
N MET A 606 -3.91 -12.42 -23.97
CA MET A 606 -4.61 -11.18 -23.74
C MET A 606 -3.80 -10.01 -24.37
N PRO A 607 -4.43 -8.86 -24.63
CA PRO A 607 -3.70 -7.66 -25.01
C PRO A 607 -2.60 -7.31 -23.99
N PRO A 608 -1.41 -6.86 -24.44
CA PRO A 608 -0.37 -6.44 -23.54
C PRO A 608 -0.74 -5.15 -22.80
N GLU A 609 -0.47 -5.11 -21.51
CA GLU A 609 -0.60 -3.92 -20.67
C GLU A 609 0.75 -3.21 -20.58
N VAL A 610 0.77 -1.91 -20.82
CA VAL A 610 2.00 -1.11 -20.82
C VAL A 610 1.97 -0.15 -19.62
N LEU A 611 2.95 -0.30 -18.75
CA LEU A 611 3.17 0.55 -17.59
C LEU A 611 4.44 1.38 -17.78
N MET A 612 4.32 2.71 -17.80
CA MET A 612 5.45 3.62 -17.71
C MET A 612 5.70 3.95 -16.24
N THR A 613 6.87 3.56 -15.69
CA THR A 613 7.12 3.70 -14.26
C THR A 613 8.57 4.03 -13.95
N GLU A 614 8.88 4.23 -12.66
CA GLU A 614 10.23 4.40 -12.14
C GLU A 614 10.77 3.04 -11.65
N ALA A 615 12.07 2.84 -11.85
CA ALA A 615 12.77 1.63 -11.40
C ALA A 615 14.14 1.95 -10.82
N VAL A 616 14.60 1.06 -9.96
CA VAL A 616 16.02 0.87 -9.63
C VAL A 616 16.46 -0.45 -10.26
N TRP A 617 17.66 -0.48 -10.88
CA TRP A 617 18.19 -1.72 -11.44
C TRP A 617 19.69 -1.83 -11.23
N PHE A 618 20.14 -3.07 -11.18
CA PHE A 618 21.54 -3.43 -11.02
C PHE A 618 22.02 -4.15 -12.26
N THR A 619 23.17 -3.72 -12.83
CA THR A 619 23.84 -4.39 -13.93
C THR A 619 25.16 -4.95 -13.46
N PHE A 620 25.47 -6.16 -13.91
CA PHE A 620 26.65 -6.90 -13.52
C PHE A 620 27.52 -7.21 -14.74
N GLU A 621 28.85 -7.15 -14.58
CA GLU A 621 29.75 -7.90 -15.48
C GLU A 621 29.56 -9.39 -15.21
N PRO A 622 29.54 -10.26 -16.24
CA PRO A 622 29.48 -11.70 -16.02
C PRO A 622 30.59 -12.22 -15.10
N SER A 623 31.81 -11.68 -15.24
CA SER A 623 32.94 -11.98 -14.37
C SER A 623 32.71 -11.65 -12.90
N TYR A 624 31.89 -10.65 -12.60
CA TYR A 624 31.53 -10.28 -11.23
C TYR A 624 30.67 -11.37 -10.56
N LEU A 625 29.69 -11.92 -11.29
CA LEU A 625 28.87 -13.03 -10.79
C LEU A 625 29.70 -14.27 -10.50
N PHE A 626 30.59 -14.64 -11.43
CA PHE A 626 31.45 -15.80 -11.27
C PHE A 626 32.50 -15.57 -10.18
N GLY A 627 33.04 -14.36 -10.05
CA GLY A 627 33.94 -13.96 -8.97
C GLY A 627 33.30 -14.03 -7.58
N ALA A 628 31.99 -13.85 -7.50
CA ALA A 628 31.18 -14.04 -6.29
C ALA A 628 30.94 -15.54 -5.96
N GLY A 629 31.44 -16.47 -6.78
CA GLY A 629 31.26 -17.91 -6.58
C GLY A 629 29.95 -18.48 -7.17
N VAL A 630 29.29 -17.74 -8.05
CA VAL A 630 28.09 -18.19 -8.77
C VAL A 630 28.51 -18.97 -10.01
N THR A 631 27.97 -20.17 -10.22
CA THR A 631 28.22 -20.97 -11.43
C THR A 631 27.33 -20.46 -12.59
N GLU A 632 27.72 -20.79 -13.85
CA GLU A 632 26.90 -20.45 -15.02
C GLU A 632 25.49 -21.06 -14.93
N GLU A 633 25.38 -22.28 -14.43
CA GLU A 633 24.12 -23.01 -14.27
C GLU A 633 23.23 -22.36 -13.21
N ASP A 634 23.83 -21.86 -12.12
CA ASP A 634 23.12 -21.19 -11.03
C ASP A 634 22.81 -19.71 -11.32
N GLY A 635 23.42 -19.10 -12.33
CA GLY A 635 23.29 -17.68 -12.64
C GLY A 635 21.86 -17.17 -12.73
N PRO A 636 20.97 -17.80 -13.56
CA PRO A 636 19.58 -17.38 -13.65
C PRO A 636 18.85 -17.46 -12.30
N GLY A 637 19.05 -18.58 -11.57
CA GLY A 637 18.43 -18.79 -10.27
C GLY A 637 18.96 -17.84 -9.19
N THR A 638 20.21 -17.42 -9.29
CA THR A 638 20.85 -16.45 -8.39
C THR A 638 20.20 -15.07 -8.50
N LEU A 639 20.12 -14.53 -9.74
CA LEU A 639 19.51 -13.23 -9.99
C LEU A 639 18.04 -13.21 -9.58
N HIS A 640 17.31 -14.28 -9.91
CA HIS A 640 15.90 -14.44 -9.62
C HIS A 640 15.62 -14.53 -8.10
N ALA A 641 16.43 -15.29 -7.36
CA ALA A 641 16.30 -15.39 -5.91
C ALA A 641 16.66 -14.06 -5.20
N ALA A 642 17.70 -13.36 -5.68
CA ALA A 642 18.08 -12.05 -5.17
C ALA A 642 17.00 -10.99 -5.43
N GLU A 643 16.39 -10.98 -6.63
CA GLU A 643 15.26 -10.12 -6.99
C GLU A 643 14.07 -10.32 -6.02
N HIS A 644 13.63 -11.58 -5.86
CA HIS A 644 12.49 -11.89 -4.99
C HIS A 644 12.70 -11.46 -3.54
N ALA A 645 13.88 -11.74 -3.00
CA ALA A 645 14.22 -11.36 -1.64
C ALA A 645 14.31 -9.84 -1.50
N ALA A 646 14.92 -9.14 -2.46
CA ALA A 646 15.03 -7.69 -2.45
C ALA A 646 13.65 -7.01 -2.50
N ILE A 647 12.75 -7.46 -3.39
CA ILE A 647 11.35 -6.99 -3.42
C ILE A 647 10.67 -7.26 -2.08
N GLY A 648 10.90 -8.42 -1.48
CA GLY A 648 10.31 -8.80 -0.21
C GLY A 648 10.70 -7.88 0.95
N LEU A 649 11.91 -7.35 0.97
CA LEU A 649 12.47 -6.50 2.03
C LEU A 649 12.39 -4.99 1.76
N LEU A 650 12.10 -4.54 0.55
CA LEU A 650 12.01 -3.11 0.24
C LEU A 650 10.92 -2.37 1.06
N PRO A 651 9.78 -3.00 1.41
CA PRO A 651 8.81 -2.38 2.33
C PRO A 651 9.35 -2.01 3.72
N LEU A 652 10.47 -2.58 4.15
CA LEU A 652 11.17 -2.18 5.38
C LEU A 652 11.73 -0.75 5.30
N ILE A 653 12.10 -0.31 4.11
CA ILE A 653 12.78 0.97 3.84
C ILE A 653 11.81 2.04 3.36
N ALA A 654 10.82 1.66 2.57
CA ALA A 654 9.80 2.54 1.99
C ALA A 654 8.41 2.05 2.37
N THR A 655 7.53 2.95 2.78
CA THR A 655 6.15 2.63 3.12
C THR A 655 5.39 2.12 1.91
N SER A 656 5.36 0.82 1.71
CA SER A 656 4.73 0.15 0.55
C SER A 656 4.19 -1.22 0.95
N ASP A 657 3.31 -1.75 0.12
CA ASP A 657 2.94 -3.15 0.11
C ASP A 657 3.81 -3.88 -0.92
N ARG A 658 4.01 -5.18 -0.73
CA ARG A 658 4.67 -6.04 -1.72
C ARG A 658 3.99 -5.98 -3.10
N TRP A 659 2.69 -5.68 -3.14
CA TRP A 659 1.92 -5.53 -4.37
C TRP A 659 2.17 -4.21 -5.09
N ASP A 660 2.77 -3.23 -4.42
CA ASP A 660 3.17 -1.94 -5.01
C ASP A 660 4.48 -2.02 -5.81
N LEU A 661 5.11 -3.20 -5.85
CA LEU A 661 6.40 -3.45 -6.49
C LEU A 661 6.31 -4.59 -7.50
N GLY A 662 7.09 -4.49 -8.56
CA GLY A 662 7.38 -5.57 -9.49
C GLY A 662 8.88 -5.72 -9.72
N GLY A 663 9.28 -6.79 -10.40
CA GLY A 663 10.66 -7.01 -10.76
C GLY A 663 10.83 -7.89 -12.00
N LEU A 664 12.05 -7.87 -12.51
CA LEU A 664 12.51 -8.73 -13.60
C LEU A 664 14.01 -8.98 -13.42
N SER A 665 14.42 -10.21 -13.55
CA SER A 665 15.83 -10.58 -13.58
C SER A 665 16.16 -11.40 -14.81
N THR A 666 17.32 -11.14 -15.41
CA THR A 666 17.79 -11.84 -16.62
C THR A 666 19.30 -11.86 -16.71
N LEU A 667 19.87 -12.93 -17.28
CA LEU A 667 21.31 -12.99 -17.55
C LEU A 667 21.75 -12.09 -18.72
N LEU A 668 20.83 -11.75 -19.63
CA LEU A 668 21.13 -10.89 -20.76
C LEU A 668 19.92 -10.00 -21.07
N HIS A 669 19.96 -8.77 -20.57
CA HIS A 669 18.94 -7.80 -20.87
C HIS A 669 19.21 -7.07 -22.19
N VAL A 670 18.19 -6.87 -23.00
CA VAL A 670 18.32 -6.31 -24.37
C VAL A 670 18.92 -4.91 -24.42
N ASP A 671 18.60 -4.05 -23.45
CA ASP A 671 19.07 -2.66 -23.43
C ASP A 671 20.45 -2.51 -22.75
N THR A 672 20.79 -3.40 -21.80
CA THR A 672 22.05 -3.33 -21.06
C THR A 672 23.14 -4.25 -21.61
N GLY A 673 22.75 -5.31 -22.35
CA GLY A 673 23.64 -6.35 -22.84
C GLY A 673 24.30 -7.17 -21.72
N ARG A 674 23.74 -7.15 -20.48
CA ARG A 674 24.35 -7.69 -19.26
C ARG A 674 23.34 -8.39 -18.37
N PRO A 675 23.81 -9.21 -17.42
CA PRO A 675 23.00 -9.65 -16.29
C PRO A 675 22.41 -8.45 -15.55
N THR A 676 21.09 -8.45 -15.37
CA THR A 676 20.36 -7.30 -14.81
C THR A 676 19.25 -7.76 -13.88
N ILE A 677 19.12 -7.07 -12.74
CA ILE A 677 17.98 -7.17 -11.82
C ILE A 677 17.26 -5.82 -11.83
N PHE A 678 15.96 -5.81 -12.14
CA PHE A 678 15.09 -4.66 -12.01
C PHE A 678 14.18 -4.82 -10.80
N VAL A 679 13.95 -3.71 -10.08
CA VAL A 679 12.84 -3.54 -9.13
C VAL A 679 12.16 -2.23 -9.47
N TYR A 680 10.85 -2.28 -9.76
CA TYR A 680 10.09 -1.14 -10.24
C TYR A 680 8.81 -0.93 -9.44
N ASP A 681 8.33 0.32 -9.42
CA ASP A 681 7.07 0.69 -8.81
C ASP A 681 5.90 0.19 -9.68
N ALA A 682 4.94 -0.53 -9.11
CA ALA A 682 3.77 -1.05 -9.84
C ALA A 682 2.67 0.02 -10.05
N ALA A 683 3.07 1.28 -10.20
CA ALA A 683 2.16 2.40 -10.40
C ALA A 683 2.63 3.31 -11.53
N PRO A 684 1.72 3.86 -12.36
CA PRO A 684 2.08 4.76 -13.46
C PRO A 684 2.89 5.98 -12.97
N GLY A 685 4.05 6.19 -13.59
CA GLY A 685 4.99 7.27 -13.24
C GLY A 685 5.72 7.08 -11.93
N GLY A 686 5.54 5.94 -11.25
CA GLY A 686 6.16 5.61 -9.99
C GLY A 686 5.45 6.18 -8.75
N ALA A 687 5.67 5.55 -7.60
CA ALA A 687 5.20 5.96 -6.28
C ALA A 687 6.32 6.56 -5.41
N GLY A 688 7.57 6.53 -5.90
CA GLY A 688 8.77 6.98 -5.19
C GLY A 688 9.44 5.90 -4.33
N ILE A 689 8.99 4.65 -4.43
CA ILE A 689 9.52 3.51 -3.66
C ILE A 689 10.91 3.14 -4.18
N SER A 690 11.04 2.97 -5.51
CA SER A 690 12.31 2.68 -6.18
C SER A 690 13.37 3.77 -5.92
N GLU A 691 12.96 5.04 -5.90
CA GLU A 691 13.85 6.15 -5.54
C GLU A 691 14.37 6.01 -4.10
N ARG A 692 13.50 5.64 -3.17
CA ARG A 692 13.90 5.40 -1.78
C ARG A 692 14.85 4.20 -1.67
N GLY A 693 14.58 3.11 -2.40
CA GLY A 693 15.47 1.96 -2.50
C GLY A 693 16.86 2.33 -3.01
N PHE A 694 16.95 3.15 -4.05
CA PHE A 694 18.20 3.67 -4.59
C PHE A 694 18.99 4.47 -3.53
N ASN A 695 18.32 5.37 -2.80
CA ASN A 695 18.96 6.23 -1.80
C ASN A 695 19.37 5.49 -0.51
N ALA A 696 18.77 4.34 -0.21
CA ALA A 696 19.04 3.54 0.99
C ALA A 696 19.51 2.11 0.66
N VAL A 697 20.20 1.94 -0.46
CA VAL A 697 20.58 0.63 -1.03
C VAL A 697 21.35 -0.25 -0.07
N ALA A 698 22.33 0.28 0.66
CA ALA A 698 23.12 -0.50 1.61
C ALA A 698 22.25 -1.10 2.73
N GLN A 699 21.35 -0.29 3.30
CA GLN A 699 20.41 -0.76 4.33
C GLN A 699 19.45 -1.81 3.75
N TRP A 700 18.93 -1.58 2.55
CA TRP A 700 18.03 -2.50 1.86
C TRP A 700 18.67 -3.86 1.61
N LEU A 701 19.86 -3.89 0.98
CA LEU A 701 20.54 -5.14 0.66
C LEU A 701 21.11 -5.85 1.89
N SER A 702 21.51 -5.13 2.96
CA SER A 702 21.88 -5.76 4.23
C SER A 702 20.70 -6.52 4.85
N ALA A 703 19.53 -5.89 4.96
CA ALA A 703 18.33 -6.56 5.47
C ALA A 703 17.93 -7.76 4.59
N THR A 704 18.11 -7.63 3.26
CA THR A 704 17.84 -8.72 2.31
C THR A 704 18.77 -9.91 2.54
N LEU A 705 20.05 -9.66 2.72
CA LEU A 705 21.05 -10.69 3.01
C LEU A 705 20.77 -11.37 4.35
N GLU A 706 20.53 -10.60 5.40
CA GLU A 706 20.23 -11.09 6.74
C GLU A 706 18.97 -11.99 6.75
N ALA A 707 17.92 -11.63 6.00
CA ALA A 707 16.72 -12.45 5.84
C ALA A 707 17.00 -13.80 5.18
N ILE A 708 17.90 -13.84 4.17
CA ILE A 708 18.32 -15.07 3.52
C ILE A 708 19.16 -15.93 4.47
N GLU A 709 20.11 -15.33 5.20
CA GLU A 709 21.05 -16.03 6.08
C GLU A 709 20.38 -16.56 7.34
N SER A 710 19.43 -15.83 7.91
CA SER A 710 18.70 -16.26 9.12
C SER A 710 17.71 -17.40 8.85
N CYS A 711 17.30 -17.61 7.60
CA CYS A 711 16.38 -18.69 7.25
C CYS A 711 17.08 -20.06 7.22
N GLY A 712 16.60 -21.00 8.03
CA GLY A 712 17.19 -22.36 8.16
C GLY A 712 16.92 -23.33 7.00
N CYS A 713 16.22 -22.94 5.93
CA CYS A 713 15.98 -23.80 4.78
C CYS A 713 17.25 -23.96 3.90
N GLU A 714 17.40 -25.11 3.21
CA GLU A 714 18.58 -25.36 2.36
C GLU A 714 18.44 -24.73 0.97
N ASN A 715 17.31 -24.91 0.29
CA ASN A 715 17.16 -24.60 -1.14
C ASN A 715 16.28 -23.37 -1.44
N GLY A 716 15.77 -22.69 -0.42
CA GLY A 716 14.83 -21.60 -0.54
C GLY A 716 13.41 -22.01 -0.09
N CYS A 717 12.67 -21.04 0.46
CA CYS A 717 11.29 -21.24 0.92
C CYS A 717 10.56 -19.89 0.88
N PRO A 718 9.24 -19.85 1.13
CA PRO A 718 8.48 -18.60 1.19
C PRO A 718 9.03 -17.57 2.18
N SER A 719 9.63 -18.02 3.29
CA SER A 719 10.24 -17.14 4.31
C SER A 719 11.54 -16.44 3.85
N CYS A 720 12.11 -16.73 2.67
CA CYS A 720 13.35 -16.10 2.21
C CYS A 720 13.35 -15.67 0.75
N VAL A 721 13.28 -16.61 -0.22
CA VAL A 721 13.48 -16.29 -1.66
C VAL A 721 12.30 -16.61 -2.56
N HIS A 722 11.24 -17.28 -2.07
CA HIS A 722 10.06 -17.54 -2.90
C HIS A 722 9.14 -16.31 -2.95
N SER A 723 8.59 -16.06 -4.13
CA SER A 723 7.58 -15.02 -4.32
C SER A 723 6.21 -15.63 -4.69
N PRO A 724 5.11 -15.24 -4.03
CA PRO A 724 3.76 -15.66 -4.44
C PRO A 724 3.32 -15.07 -5.78
N LYS A 725 4.01 -14.02 -6.26
CA LYS A 725 3.78 -13.36 -7.55
C LYS A 725 4.54 -13.99 -8.71
N CYS A 726 5.46 -14.92 -8.45
CA CYS A 726 6.34 -15.45 -9.48
C CYS A 726 5.58 -16.23 -10.55
N GLY A 727 5.61 -15.74 -11.81
CA GLY A 727 5.05 -16.39 -12.98
C GLY A 727 5.76 -17.72 -13.32
N ASN A 728 7.06 -17.84 -12.96
CA ASN A 728 7.89 -19.00 -13.22
C ASN A 728 7.85 -20.07 -12.13
N ARG A 729 6.85 -20.05 -11.20
CA ARG A 729 6.70 -21.00 -10.08
C ARG A 729 7.89 -21.05 -9.12
N ASN A 730 8.63 -19.94 -9.01
CA ASN A 730 9.88 -19.90 -8.24
C ASN A 730 10.97 -20.85 -8.78
N GLU A 731 11.05 -21.04 -10.11
CA GLU A 731 12.06 -21.86 -10.77
C GLU A 731 12.66 -21.11 -11.97
N PRO A 732 14.01 -21.16 -12.16
CA PRO A 732 14.99 -21.63 -11.17
C PRO A 732 15.21 -20.61 -10.05
N LEU A 733 15.54 -21.07 -8.84
CA LEU A 733 16.00 -20.23 -7.72
C LEU A 733 17.27 -20.83 -7.10
N SER A 734 18.26 -19.99 -6.80
CA SER A 734 19.46 -20.37 -6.05
C SER A 734 19.61 -19.50 -4.82
N LYS A 735 19.18 -20.00 -3.65
CA LYS A 735 19.38 -19.32 -2.35
C LYS A 735 20.86 -19.08 -2.05
N HIS A 736 21.70 -20.07 -2.32
CA HIS A 736 23.14 -19.98 -2.10
C HIS A 736 23.79 -18.91 -2.99
N GLY A 737 23.44 -18.91 -4.28
CA GLY A 737 23.91 -17.91 -5.22
C GLY A 737 23.45 -16.49 -4.84
N ALA A 738 22.18 -16.31 -4.48
CA ALA A 738 21.65 -15.01 -4.06
C ALA A 738 22.40 -14.46 -2.83
N ARG A 739 22.67 -15.33 -1.83
CA ARG A 739 23.49 -14.96 -0.67
C ARG A 739 24.89 -14.48 -1.08
N ALA A 740 25.57 -15.25 -1.93
CA ALA A 740 26.93 -14.93 -2.38
C ALA A 740 26.97 -13.62 -3.18
N LEU A 741 25.99 -13.41 -4.07
CA LEU A 741 25.85 -12.18 -4.84
C LEU A 741 25.63 -10.96 -3.96
N LEU A 742 24.68 -11.02 -3.01
CA LEU A 742 24.38 -9.92 -2.09
C LEU A 742 25.58 -9.58 -1.19
N GLN A 743 26.32 -10.59 -0.70
CA GLN A 743 27.57 -10.38 0.05
C GLN A 743 28.61 -9.62 -0.78
N ALA A 744 28.84 -10.02 -2.04
CA ALA A 744 29.76 -9.34 -2.94
C ALA A 744 29.30 -7.89 -3.23
N MET A 745 28.00 -7.66 -3.47
CA MET A 745 27.45 -6.31 -3.68
C MET A 745 27.70 -5.40 -2.48
N LEU A 746 27.43 -5.86 -1.27
CA LEU A 746 27.65 -5.09 -0.04
C LEU A 746 29.13 -4.81 0.22
N GLN A 747 30.02 -5.76 -0.06
CA GLN A 747 31.46 -5.53 0.03
C GLN A 747 31.92 -4.45 -0.95
N SER A 748 31.48 -4.51 -2.22
CA SER A 748 31.78 -3.48 -3.22
C SER A 748 31.28 -2.09 -2.80
N MET A 749 30.12 -2.01 -2.14
CA MET A 749 29.55 -0.76 -1.65
C MET A 749 30.27 -0.21 -0.41
N ALA A 750 30.85 -1.08 0.43
CA ALA A 750 31.59 -0.67 1.61
C ALA A 750 33.01 -0.16 1.27
N GLU A 751 33.59 -0.59 0.14
CA GLU A 751 34.90 -0.19 -0.34
C GLU A 751 34.87 1.09 -1.22
N ALA A 752 33.68 1.57 -1.61
CA ALA A 752 33.46 2.75 -2.45
C ALA A 752 33.26 4.02 -1.61
#